data_74047a119fca96615dc780be38eb014a
#
_entry.id   74047a119fca96615dc780be38eb014a
#
_cell.length_a   1.000
_cell.length_b   1.000
_cell.length_c   1.000
_cell.angle_alpha   90.00
_cell.angle_beta   90.00
_cell.angle_gamma   90.00
#
_symmetry.space_group_name_H-M   'P 1'
#
loop_
_entity.id
_entity.type
_entity.pdbx_description
1 polymer ?
#
loop_
_entity_poly.entity_id
_entity_poly.type
_entity_poly.pdbx_seq_one_letter_code
_entity_poly.pdbx_strand_id
1 'polypeptide(L)'
;MGGVVRKITRTVKKVVKTVVKTVSNVVSGVVSAVTSPFGANIDVPDYNIDSGTPETVEQGIQGVLLNKDSAISNIPVVYGTRQVGGTRVFVSTSGKDNKYLYVAFVMCEGQINAFQKLFIDDNEVGLSAYSHGTVARVPGGNYKNKIKVQFFDGRDNQTSSSILQEAPGWTSDHRLRGLAYLALRFEWTGFNTSKDPNNNPFGGGVPNVKAQIQGRKVYDALTLTADSTTSHNTAYADEPTTFTNNPVSCLLDYMRNTRYGKGLDNDAFSFDTWKTAADLCNQTVTYTNGTTSKAFTCDAVLNTQNSLMTNVKILLAGFRGIMPYQAGKYRCKIEHGGDDTDISATPSDPTTIFTVTADHLIGGLRLEGESKQHKCNRVTVTYVDPEADFQPNDVTFPEEGSADDLAFLADDNNIRLEKKITLPTITNRAIAEQYGRVFLKRSRTQKYISFNTNLATSNTTVGDLIRVQSDTMGLDGIFRIMDMRINSRGDIQIDGIEHQSSTYAISASGDDYIRPTLNLPDPFQVIAPTGLTVQSGNQFDLVDTNGNVTNRLSVSFTASTDPFLSDYIIQYKRSSDANFTTFSQTAETFAFVSPVVFGDTYDVRVAARNQLNRRSSFAEVLNHTVSNTFQPSTGSSSTQTGSGSTTNVNFNP
;
A
#
# COMPACT_ATOMS: atom_id res chain seq x y z
N MET A 1 37.87 22.20 -26.24
CA MET A 1 36.79 21.48 -25.53
C MET A 1 35.35 21.77 -26.01
N GLY A 2 35.07 22.88 -26.72
CA GLY A 2 33.71 23.21 -27.19
C GLY A 2 33.12 22.33 -28.32
N GLY A 3 33.94 21.66 -29.12
CA GLY A 3 33.46 20.83 -30.25
C GLY A 3 32.91 19.46 -29.85
N VAL A 4 33.45 18.84 -28.80
CA VAL A 4 33.05 17.51 -28.32
C VAL A 4 31.71 17.60 -27.60
N VAL A 5 31.52 18.63 -26.77
CA VAL A 5 30.25 18.85 -26.05
C VAL A 5 29.09 19.09 -27.01
N ARG A 6 29.29 19.88 -28.07
CA ARG A 6 28.27 20.09 -29.12
C ARG A 6 27.93 18.82 -29.90
N LYS A 7 28.92 17.95 -30.12
CA LYS A 7 28.70 16.67 -30.81
C LYS A 7 27.90 15.69 -29.94
N ILE A 8 28.23 15.59 -28.63
CA ILE A 8 27.49 14.79 -27.65
C ILE A 8 26.05 15.30 -27.52
N THR A 9 25.84 16.63 -27.38
CA THR A 9 24.48 17.20 -27.25
C THR A 9 23.63 16.95 -28.51
N ARG A 10 24.24 16.99 -29.73
CA ARG A 10 23.53 16.67 -30.97
C ARG A 10 23.18 15.17 -31.04
N THR A 11 24.08 14.29 -30.60
CA THR A 11 23.87 12.84 -30.61
C THR A 11 22.76 12.47 -29.59
N VAL A 12 22.79 13.01 -28.37
CA VAL A 12 21.76 12.81 -27.35
C VAL A 12 20.40 13.32 -27.84
N LYS A 13 20.32 14.52 -28.42
CA LYS A 13 19.08 15.03 -29.02
C LYS A 13 18.56 14.14 -30.17
N LYS A 14 19.44 13.55 -30.96
CA LYS A 14 19.05 12.64 -32.05
C LYS A 14 18.54 11.30 -31.52
N VAL A 15 19.20 10.75 -30.50
CA VAL A 15 18.76 9.52 -29.81
C VAL A 15 17.41 9.74 -29.10
N VAL A 16 17.26 10.81 -28.34
CA VAL A 16 15.99 11.16 -27.68
C VAL A 16 14.86 11.35 -28.70
N LYS A 17 15.11 12.02 -29.82
CA LYS A 17 14.14 12.22 -30.89
C LYS A 17 13.76 10.91 -31.59
N THR A 18 14.72 9.97 -31.74
CA THR A 18 14.47 8.65 -32.31
C THR A 18 13.69 7.76 -31.33
N VAL A 19 14.06 7.77 -30.05
CA VAL A 19 13.35 7.03 -28.99
C VAL A 19 11.92 7.55 -28.84
N VAL A 20 11.71 8.87 -28.81
CA VAL A 20 10.36 9.47 -28.76
C VAL A 20 9.54 9.10 -29.98
N LYS A 21 10.16 9.08 -31.19
CA LYS A 21 9.47 8.70 -32.42
C LYS A 21 9.16 7.21 -32.49
N THR A 22 10.06 6.36 -31.95
CA THR A 22 9.84 4.91 -31.86
C THR A 22 8.77 4.58 -30.82
N VAL A 23 8.80 5.25 -29.66
CA VAL A 23 7.77 5.12 -28.61
C VAL A 23 6.42 5.64 -29.14
N SER A 24 6.39 6.79 -29.82
CA SER A 24 5.17 7.32 -30.44
C SER A 24 4.61 6.38 -31.52
N ASN A 25 5.47 5.74 -32.32
CA ASN A 25 5.02 4.79 -33.34
C ASN A 25 4.58 3.45 -32.74
N VAL A 26 5.21 3.00 -31.63
CA VAL A 26 4.78 1.82 -30.88
C VAL A 26 3.44 2.12 -30.18
N VAL A 27 3.28 3.27 -29.55
CA VAL A 27 2.03 3.71 -28.95
C VAL A 27 0.92 3.87 -30.01
N SER A 28 1.22 4.47 -31.15
CA SER A 28 0.25 4.56 -32.26
C SER A 28 -0.07 3.19 -32.88
N GLY A 29 0.91 2.27 -32.92
CA GLY A 29 0.72 0.90 -33.40
C GLY A 29 -0.10 0.04 -32.42
N VAL A 30 0.10 0.25 -31.12
CA VAL A 30 -0.68 -0.45 -30.07
C VAL A 30 -2.11 0.11 -29.99
N VAL A 31 -2.28 1.44 -30.14
CA VAL A 31 -3.63 2.05 -30.17
C VAL A 31 -4.39 1.61 -31.43
N SER A 32 -3.72 1.42 -32.57
CA SER A 32 -4.38 0.92 -33.79
C SER A 32 -4.59 -0.60 -33.77
N ALA A 33 -3.86 -1.37 -32.95
CA ALA A 33 -4.07 -2.81 -32.80
C ALA A 33 -5.15 -3.18 -31.76
N VAL A 34 -5.56 -2.22 -30.93
CA VAL A 34 -6.63 -2.36 -29.92
C VAL A 34 -7.99 -1.83 -30.44
N THR A 35 -8.02 -1.20 -31.62
CA THR A 35 -9.29 -1.01 -32.29
C THR A 35 -9.81 -2.39 -32.71
N SER A 36 -10.84 -2.85 -32.00
CA SER A 36 -11.68 -3.99 -32.39
C SER A 36 -11.88 -3.98 -33.91
N PRO A 37 -11.86 -5.12 -34.60
CA PRO A 37 -12.17 -5.19 -36.02
C PRO A 37 -13.51 -4.54 -36.38
N PHE A 38 -14.28 -4.13 -35.39
CA PHE A 38 -15.57 -3.48 -35.51
C PHE A 38 -15.56 -1.96 -35.44
N GLY A 39 -14.39 -1.30 -35.29
CA GLY A 39 -14.31 0.17 -35.34
C GLY A 39 -15.09 0.90 -34.26
N ALA A 40 -15.43 0.24 -33.18
CA ALA A 40 -16.17 0.81 -32.07
C ALA A 40 -15.22 1.49 -31.08
N ASN A 41 -15.46 2.77 -30.79
CA ASN A 41 -15.00 3.36 -29.54
C ASN A 41 -15.87 2.77 -28.40
N ILE A 42 -15.57 1.52 -28.05
CA ILE A 42 -16.21 0.88 -26.90
C ILE A 42 -15.56 1.51 -25.66
N ASP A 43 -16.29 2.37 -24.95
CA ASP A 43 -15.97 2.75 -23.58
C ASP A 43 -16.26 1.58 -22.59
N VAL A 44 -15.94 0.36 -23.03
CA VAL A 44 -15.78 -0.74 -22.09
C VAL A 44 -14.53 -0.41 -21.30
N PRO A 45 -14.54 -0.52 -19.98
CA PRO A 45 -13.31 -0.44 -19.22
C PRO A 45 -12.38 -1.47 -19.80
N ASP A 46 -11.41 -1.00 -20.60
CA ASP A 46 -10.30 -1.84 -20.95
C ASP A 46 -9.60 -2.09 -19.62
N TYR A 47 -9.78 -3.30 -19.08
CA TYR A 47 -9.11 -3.73 -17.86
C TYR A 47 -7.58 -3.75 -18.03
N ASN A 48 -7.10 -3.54 -19.24
CA ASN A 48 -5.75 -3.11 -19.55
C ASN A 48 -5.62 -1.61 -19.27
N ILE A 49 -5.43 -1.25 -18.01
CA ILE A 49 -4.89 0.06 -17.62
C ILE A 49 -3.44 0.24 -18.11
N ASP A 50 -2.99 -0.64 -18.95
CA ASP A 50 -1.64 -0.63 -19.55
C ASP A 50 -1.49 0.36 -20.73
N SER A 51 -2.51 1.19 -21.00
CA SER A 51 -2.42 2.26 -22.00
C SER A 51 -1.95 3.60 -21.43
N GLY A 52 -1.72 3.68 -20.13
CA GLY A 52 -0.93 4.74 -19.52
C GLY A 52 0.55 4.36 -19.58
N THR A 53 1.45 5.31 -19.80
CA THR A 53 2.87 5.05 -19.61
C THR A 53 3.07 4.40 -18.23
N PRO A 54 3.98 3.42 -18.07
CA PRO A 54 4.22 2.76 -16.79
C PRO A 54 4.37 3.75 -15.62
N GLU A 55 4.93 4.93 -15.87
CA GLU A 55 5.06 6.01 -14.90
C GLU A 55 3.74 6.57 -14.37
N THR A 56 2.68 6.65 -15.19
CA THR A 56 1.38 7.18 -14.74
C THR A 56 0.60 6.18 -13.89
N VAL A 57 0.76 4.90 -14.18
CA VAL A 57 0.14 3.81 -13.40
C VAL A 57 0.89 3.59 -12.10
N GLU A 58 2.23 3.58 -12.14
CA GLU A 58 3.06 3.49 -10.92
C GLU A 58 2.84 4.67 -9.98
N GLN A 59 2.68 5.91 -10.49
CA GLN A 59 2.34 7.07 -9.66
C GLN A 59 0.97 6.93 -8.98
N GLY A 60 0.00 6.32 -9.63
CA GLY A 60 -1.31 6.04 -9.04
C GLY A 60 -1.26 5.00 -7.94
N ILE A 61 -0.40 3.97 -8.06
CA ILE A 61 -0.23 2.90 -7.09
C ILE A 61 0.59 3.35 -5.90
N GLN A 62 1.73 3.99 -6.16
CA GLN A 62 2.63 4.44 -5.09
C GLN A 62 2.01 5.53 -4.23
N GLY A 63 0.91 6.16 -4.71
CA GLY A 63 0.42 7.37 -4.11
C GLY A 63 1.49 8.46 -4.11
N VAL A 64 1.20 9.62 -3.57
CA VAL A 64 2.21 10.66 -3.37
C VAL A 64 2.88 10.42 -2.02
N LEU A 65 3.77 9.41 -1.96
CA LEU A 65 4.48 9.05 -0.73
C LEU A 65 5.69 9.94 -0.44
N LEU A 66 6.14 10.71 -1.42
CA LEU A 66 7.24 11.66 -1.29
C LEU A 66 6.74 13.08 -1.30
N ASN A 67 7.39 13.94 -0.53
CA ASN A 67 7.15 15.38 -0.59
C ASN A 67 7.59 15.90 -1.95
N LYS A 68 6.70 16.61 -2.62
CA LYS A 68 7.02 17.25 -3.92
C LYS A 68 7.47 18.68 -3.67
N ASP A 69 8.63 19.02 -4.23
CA ASP A 69 9.18 20.36 -4.28
C ASP A 69 9.10 20.90 -5.71
N SER A 70 7.99 21.51 -6.04
CA SER A 70 7.84 22.14 -7.35
C SER A 70 6.86 23.30 -7.27
N ALA A 71 7.23 24.42 -7.86
CA ALA A 71 6.33 25.55 -8.02
C ALA A 71 5.11 25.25 -8.92
N ILE A 72 5.15 24.12 -9.65
CA ILE A 72 4.12 23.69 -10.61
C ILE A 72 3.58 22.30 -10.23
N SER A 73 3.71 21.89 -8.96
CA SER A 73 3.21 20.58 -8.52
C SER A 73 1.70 20.61 -8.38
N ASN A 74 1.03 19.63 -8.96
CA ASN A 74 -0.40 19.50 -8.82
C ASN A 74 -0.77 18.90 -7.45
N ILE A 75 -1.87 19.39 -6.90
CA ILE A 75 -2.44 18.90 -5.65
C ILE A 75 -3.30 17.67 -5.99
N PRO A 76 -3.09 16.54 -5.30
CA PRO A 76 -3.89 15.33 -5.55
C PRO A 76 -5.32 15.47 -5.02
N VAL A 77 -6.24 14.72 -5.62
CA VAL A 77 -7.56 14.44 -5.04
C VAL A 77 -7.51 13.06 -4.40
N VAL A 78 -7.87 12.97 -3.14
CA VAL A 78 -7.83 11.71 -2.38
C VAL A 78 -9.24 11.30 -2.00
N TYR A 79 -9.65 10.10 -2.40
CA TYR A 79 -10.89 9.45 -1.98
C TYR A 79 -10.57 8.26 -1.08
N GLY A 80 -11.48 7.96 -0.13
CA GLY A 80 -11.29 6.89 0.83
C GLY A 80 -10.13 7.13 1.79
N THR A 81 -9.48 6.09 2.27
CA THR A 81 -8.37 6.16 3.23
C THR A 81 -7.04 5.87 2.55
N ARG A 82 -6.11 6.83 2.59
CA ARG A 82 -4.79 6.69 1.97
C ARG A 82 -3.69 7.35 2.79
N GLN A 83 -2.47 6.83 2.64
CA GLN A 83 -1.26 7.53 3.05
C GLN A 83 -0.76 8.40 1.89
N VAL A 84 -0.48 9.66 2.15
CA VAL A 84 -0.03 10.64 1.14
C VAL A 84 1.14 11.46 1.65
N GLY A 85 2.08 11.75 0.77
CA GLY A 85 3.11 12.77 0.97
C GLY A 85 2.62 14.10 0.40
N GLY A 86 2.76 15.18 1.15
CA GLY A 86 2.24 16.48 0.75
C GLY A 86 3.10 17.21 -0.29
N THR A 87 2.46 18.12 -1.01
CA THR A 87 3.16 19.14 -1.82
C THR A 87 3.61 20.27 -0.91
N ARG A 88 4.90 20.56 -0.88
CA ARG A 88 5.46 21.65 -0.09
C ARG A 88 5.15 22.99 -0.77
N VAL A 89 4.37 23.83 -0.10
CA VAL A 89 3.91 25.14 -0.64
C VAL A 89 4.53 26.33 0.09
N PHE A 90 5.13 26.10 1.25
CA PHE A 90 5.79 27.15 2.01
C PHE A 90 6.95 26.58 2.81
N VAL A 91 8.07 27.30 2.81
CA VAL A 91 9.25 27.05 3.64
C VAL A 91 9.80 28.37 4.13
N SER A 92 10.07 28.47 5.40
CA SER A 92 10.72 29.64 5.99
C SER A 92 11.49 29.24 7.25
N THR A 93 12.46 30.05 7.63
CA THR A 93 13.25 29.84 8.84
C THR A 93 13.18 31.07 9.76
N SER A 94 13.34 30.85 11.06
CA SER A 94 13.47 31.92 12.04
C SER A 94 14.33 31.51 13.22
N GLY A 95 14.57 32.48 14.12
CA GLY A 95 15.38 32.31 15.31
C GLY A 95 16.87 32.45 15.03
N LYS A 96 17.66 32.51 16.13
CA LYS A 96 19.12 32.58 16.02
C LYS A 96 19.65 31.34 15.33
N ASP A 97 20.52 31.52 14.34
CA ASP A 97 21.14 30.43 13.53
C ASP A 97 20.11 29.54 12.82
N ASN A 98 18.96 30.12 12.39
CA ASN A 98 17.87 29.40 11.74
C ASN A 98 17.34 28.21 12.55
N LYS A 99 17.22 28.40 13.87
CA LYS A 99 16.82 27.34 14.80
C LYS A 99 15.48 26.69 14.44
N TYR A 100 14.54 27.44 13.87
CA TYR A 100 13.22 26.96 13.53
C TYR A 100 13.02 26.91 12.03
N LEU A 101 12.60 25.76 11.53
CA LEU A 101 12.16 25.54 10.15
C LEU A 101 10.63 25.40 10.14
N TYR A 102 9.97 26.23 9.34
CA TYR A 102 8.52 26.21 9.14
C TYR A 102 8.21 25.69 7.75
N VAL A 103 7.28 24.75 7.67
CA VAL A 103 6.90 24.13 6.39
C VAL A 103 5.38 23.96 6.34
N ALA A 104 4.79 24.22 5.19
CA ALA A 104 3.42 23.85 4.87
C ALA A 104 3.39 22.80 3.77
N PHE A 105 2.70 21.69 4.03
CA PHE A 105 2.47 20.61 3.08
C PHE A 105 0.97 20.49 2.77
N VAL A 106 0.58 20.70 1.53
CA VAL A 106 -0.79 20.45 1.05
C VAL A 106 -0.95 18.98 0.71
N MET A 107 -1.93 18.32 1.32
CA MET A 107 -2.15 16.88 1.23
C MET A 107 -3.24 16.50 0.23
N CYS A 108 -4.31 17.31 0.14
CA CYS A 108 -5.47 17.01 -0.68
C CYS A 108 -6.20 18.26 -1.13
N GLU A 109 -6.77 18.21 -2.31
CA GLU A 109 -7.72 19.18 -2.83
C GLU A 109 -9.10 18.98 -2.18
N GLY A 110 -9.68 20.04 -1.66
CA GLY A 110 -10.97 20.04 -0.99
C GLY A 110 -10.94 19.63 0.49
N GLN A 111 -12.13 19.60 1.08
CA GLN A 111 -12.29 19.24 2.48
C GLN A 111 -12.18 17.71 2.67
N ILE A 112 -11.24 17.28 3.48
CA ILE A 112 -11.09 15.87 3.89
C ILE A 112 -11.91 15.59 5.16
N ASN A 113 -12.14 14.30 5.45
CA ASN A 113 -12.84 13.91 6.66
C ASN A 113 -11.96 14.03 7.91
N ALA A 114 -10.75 13.44 7.87
CA ALA A 114 -9.85 13.43 9.02
C ALA A 114 -8.41 13.13 8.62
N PHE A 115 -7.47 13.63 9.45
CA PHE A 115 -6.14 13.07 9.56
C PHE A 115 -6.16 11.92 10.57
N GLN A 116 -5.49 10.81 10.29
CA GLN A 116 -5.47 9.63 11.16
C GLN A 116 -4.10 9.37 11.77
N LYS A 117 -3.03 9.49 10.95
CA LYS A 117 -1.65 9.25 11.37
C LYS A 117 -0.73 10.26 10.71
N LEU A 118 0.37 10.55 11.38
CA LEU A 118 1.47 11.39 10.89
C LEU A 118 2.76 10.58 10.90
N PHE A 119 3.53 10.63 9.83
CA PHE A 119 4.83 9.98 9.71
C PHE A 119 5.90 11.03 9.39
N ILE A 120 7.03 10.93 10.06
CA ILE A 120 8.22 11.75 9.83
C ILE A 120 9.38 10.81 9.57
N ASP A 121 10.00 10.90 8.38
CA ASP A 121 11.06 9.98 7.93
C ASP A 121 10.66 8.50 8.15
N ASP A 122 9.43 8.16 7.72
CA ASP A 122 8.81 6.83 7.80
C ASP A 122 8.49 6.34 9.23
N ASN A 123 8.75 7.14 10.26
CA ASN A 123 8.38 6.81 11.63
C ASN A 123 7.02 7.39 11.98
N GLU A 124 6.08 6.57 12.46
CA GLU A 124 4.80 7.05 12.97
C GLU A 124 5.03 7.90 14.21
N VAL A 125 4.46 9.12 14.19
CA VAL A 125 4.52 10.06 15.29
C VAL A 125 3.20 10.01 16.03
N GLY A 126 3.17 9.37 17.19
CA GLY A 126 1.98 9.28 18.03
C GLY A 126 1.56 10.64 18.56
N LEU A 127 0.44 11.17 18.08
CA LEU A 127 -0.19 12.39 18.57
C LEU A 127 -1.48 12.04 19.32
N SER A 128 -1.80 12.82 20.34
CA SER A 128 -3.03 12.63 21.13
C SER A 128 -4.30 12.98 20.35
N ALA A 129 -4.22 13.86 19.36
CA ALA A 129 -5.33 14.28 18.52
C ALA A 129 -4.85 14.89 17.20
N TYR A 130 -5.69 14.74 16.17
CA TYR A 130 -5.50 15.28 14.82
C TYR A 130 -6.56 16.34 14.49
N SER A 131 -6.95 17.14 15.47
CA SER A 131 -8.07 18.08 15.36
C SER A 131 -7.71 19.30 14.52
N HIS A 132 -8.67 19.77 13.70
CA HIS A 132 -8.56 20.95 12.87
C HIS A 132 -8.16 22.20 13.68
N GLY A 133 -7.17 22.94 13.20
CA GLY A 133 -6.72 24.22 13.78
C GLY A 133 -5.99 24.11 15.11
N THR A 134 -5.92 22.94 15.74
CA THR A 134 -5.28 22.74 17.03
C THR A 134 -3.79 22.50 16.87
N VAL A 135 -2.97 23.18 17.67
CA VAL A 135 -1.52 22.97 17.73
C VAL A 135 -1.22 21.77 18.60
N ALA A 136 -0.61 20.75 18.02
CA ALA A 136 -0.07 19.61 18.75
C ALA A 136 1.45 19.63 18.80
N ARG A 137 2.03 18.99 19.81
CA ARG A 137 3.48 18.73 19.91
C ARG A 137 3.71 17.23 19.96
N VAL A 138 4.78 16.78 19.33
CA VAL A 138 5.17 15.37 19.41
C VAL A 138 5.57 15.02 20.84
N PRO A 139 4.86 14.07 21.50
CA PRO A 139 5.03 13.83 22.92
C PRO A 139 6.20 12.91 23.28
N GLY A 140 6.72 12.13 22.34
CA GLY A 140 7.70 11.07 22.60
C GLY A 140 8.72 10.83 21.50
N GLY A 141 9.57 9.83 21.72
CA GLY A 141 10.61 9.41 20.79
C GLY A 141 11.69 10.45 20.52
N ASN A 142 12.43 10.27 19.44
CA ASN A 142 13.53 11.16 19.03
C ASN A 142 13.06 12.58 18.72
N TYR A 143 11.77 12.75 18.39
CA TYR A 143 11.17 14.03 18.02
C TYR A 143 10.48 14.74 19.19
N LYS A 144 10.59 14.20 20.42
CA LYS A 144 9.90 14.75 21.62
C LYS A 144 10.10 16.26 21.74
N ASN A 145 8.98 17.00 21.74
CA ASN A 145 8.91 18.46 21.84
C ASN A 145 9.63 19.26 20.73
N LYS A 146 10.27 18.60 19.75
CA LYS A 146 11.02 19.25 18.67
C LYS A 146 10.15 19.58 17.46
N ILE A 147 8.95 18.98 17.36
CA ILE A 147 8.01 19.23 16.29
C ILE A 147 6.71 19.78 16.86
N LYS A 148 6.26 20.91 16.31
CA LYS A 148 4.87 21.39 16.43
C LYS A 148 4.16 21.11 15.11
N VAL A 149 2.92 20.67 15.17
CA VAL A 149 2.05 20.44 14.02
C VAL A 149 0.68 21.03 14.22
N GLN A 150 0.08 21.51 13.14
CA GLN A 150 -1.29 22.00 13.10
C GLN A 150 -1.97 21.44 11.84
N PHE A 151 -3.15 20.86 12.01
CA PHE A 151 -3.89 20.18 10.96
C PHE A 151 -5.01 21.06 10.42
N PHE A 152 -5.13 21.15 9.11
CA PHE A 152 -6.21 21.88 8.43
C PHE A 152 -6.89 20.97 7.45
N ASP A 153 -8.17 20.73 7.65
CA ASP A 153 -8.95 19.75 6.88
C ASP A 153 -9.48 20.26 5.53
N GLY A 154 -9.18 21.49 5.15
CA GLY A 154 -9.57 22.03 3.84
C GLY A 154 -10.95 22.68 3.78
N ARG A 155 -11.57 23.01 4.92
CA ARG A 155 -12.86 23.72 4.92
C ARG A 155 -12.75 25.14 4.39
N ASP A 156 -13.82 25.68 3.81
CA ASP A 156 -13.82 27.00 3.18
C ASP A 156 -13.68 28.16 4.15
N ASN A 157 -14.02 27.95 5.41
CA ASN A 157 -13.92 28.96 6.47
C ASN A 157 -12.66 28.83 7.33
N GLN A 158 -11.66 28.01 6.94
CA GLN A 158 -10.44 27.82 7.72
C GLN A 158 -9.64 29.11 7.86
N THR A 159 -9.01 29.25 9.03
CA THR A 159 -8.15 30.37 9.39
C THR A 159 -6.69 30.13 9.02
N SER A 160 -5.87 31.14 9.10
CA SER A 160 -4.41 31.02 8.93
C SER A 160 -3.76 30.25 10.06
N SER A 161 -2.72 29.47 9.75
CA SER A 161 -1.96 28.72 10.76
C SER A 161 -1.21 29.62 11.72
N SER A 162 -1.45 29.47 13.02
CA SER A 162 -0.71 30.19 14.06
C SER A 162 0.76 29.78 14.14
N ILE A 163 1.09 28.52 13.77
CA ILE A 163 2.48 28.07 13.71
C ILE A 163 3.24 28.80 12.59
N LEU A 164 2.65 28.89 11.39
CA LEU A 164 3.31 29.50 10.26
C LEU A 164 3.41 31.02 10.37
N GLN A 165 2.50 31.67 11.12
CA GLN A 165 2.58 33.10 11.43
C GLN A 165 3.79 33.47 12.33
N GLU A 166 4.40 32.48 13.01
CA GLU A 166 5.67 32.69 13.71
C GLU A 166 6.85 32.94 12.72
N ALA A 167 6.67 32.62 11.43
CA ALA A 167 7.70 32.71 10.40
C ALA A 167 7.53 33.95 9.50
N PRO A 168 8.63 34.53 8.97
CA PRO A 168 8.55 35.56 7.94
C PRO A 168 7.85 35.04 6.67
N GLY A 169 6.98 35.86 6.09
CA GLY A 169 6.31 35.57 4.81
C GLY A 169 4.97 34.89 4.90
N TRP A 170 4.50 34.51 6.10
CA TRP A 170 3.14 33.96 6.29
C TRP A 170 2.29 34.91 7.14
N THR A 171 1.18 35.38 6.61
CA THR A 171 0.28 36.34 7.27
C THR A 171 -1.09 35.72 7.60
N SER A 172 -1.97 36.47 8.24
CA SER A 172 -3.36 36.11 8.49
C SER A 172 -4.15 35.84 7.21
N ASP A 173 -3.70 36.33 6.04
CA ASP A 173 -4.38 36.17 4.76
C ASP A 173 -4.06 34.84 4.06
N HIS A 174 -2.97 34.18 4.48
CA HIS A 174 -2.59 32.88 3.98
C HIS A 174 -3.39 31.79 4.69
N ARG A 175 -4.52 31.41 4.14
CA ARG A 175 -5.50 30.50 4.76
C ARG A 175 -5.61 29.15 4.07
N LEU A 176 -5.18 29.03 2.81
CA LEU A 176 -5.30 27.82 1.97
C LEU A 176 -6.69 27.18 2.00
N ARG A 177 -7.75 28.01 1.95
CA ARG A 177 -9.13 27.56 1.96
C ARG A 177 -9.41 26.58 0.81
N GLY A 178 -10.19 25.54 1.09
CA GLY A 178 -10.45 24.49 0.12
C GLY A 178 -9.28 23.50 -0.08
N LEU A 179 -8.20 23.60 0.72
CA LEU A 179 -7.04 22.70 0.66
C LEU A 179 -6.76 22.12 2.04
N ALA A 180 -6.68 20.79 2.12
CA ALA A 180 -6.24 20.13 3.34
C ALA A 180 -4.71 20.18 3.43
N TYR A 181 -4.17 20.69 4.56
CA TYR A 181 -2.73 20.85 4.70
C TYR A 181 -2.24 20.66 6.14
N LEU A 182 -0.95 20.41 6.25
CA LEU A 182 -0.19 20.36 7.50
C LEU A 182 0.68 21.61 7.60
N ALA A 183 0.63 22.26 8.75
CA ALA A 183 1.58 23.30 9.14
C ALA A 183 2.52 22.74 10.19
N LEU A 184 3.82 22.75 9.93
CA LEU A 184 4.84 22.15 10.78
C LEU A 184 5.90 23.18 11.16
N ARG A 185 6.40 23.08 12.40
CA ARG A 185 7.61 23.74 12.85
C ARG A 185 8.55 22.69 13.40
N PHE A 186 9.73 22.61 12.84
CA PHE A 186 10.83 21.79 13.32
C PHE A 186 11.80 22.66 14.11
N GLU A 187 12.24 22.16 15.26
CA GLU A 187 13.23 22.83 16.08
C GLU A 187 14.59 22.16 15.92
N TRP A 188 15.49 22.86 15.25
CA TRP A 188 16.87 22.45 15.08
C TRP A 188 17.65 22.68 16.37
N THR A 189 18.31 21.66 16.89
CA THR A 189 19.09 21.71 18.14
C THR A 189 20.60 21.88 17.94
N GLY A 190 21.04 22.10 16.68
CA GLY A 190 22.45 22.31 16.32
C GLY A 190 23.20 21.01 16.01
N PHE A 191 24.37 21.16 15.41
CA PHE A 191 25.33 20.05 15.30
C PHE A 191 25.99 19.92 16.66
N ASN A 192 25.52 19.03 17.50
CA ASN A 192 26.20 18.76 18.75
C ASN A 192 27.42 17.87 18.48
N THR A 193 28.60 18.47 18.45
CA THR A 193 29.88 17.79 18.24
C THR A 193 30.31 16.92 19.43
N SER A 194 29.57 16.93 20.53
CA SER A 194 29.90 16.20 21.73
C SER A 194 28.76 15.27 22.18
N LYS A 195 28.96 13.99 21.91
CA LYS A 195 28.53 12.87 22.74
C LYS A 195 27.11 12.32 22.65
N ASP A 196 26.13 12.97 22.03
CA ASP A 196 24.81 12.37 21.85
C ASP A 196 24.26 12.59 20.43
N PRO A 197 24.41 11.61 19.53
CA PRO A 197 23.82 11.67 18.19
C PRO A 197 22.29 11.74 18.24
N ASN A 198 21.65 11.43 19.38
CA ASN A 198 20.22 11.48 19.56
C ASN A 198 19.68 12.91 19.82
N ASN A 199 20.53 13.91 19.96
CA ASN A 199 20.09 15.27 20.26
C ASN A 199 19.59 16.08 19.04
N ASN A 200 19.87 15.62 17.82
CA ASN A 200 19.36 16.21 16.58
C ASN A 200 18.82 15.14 15.64
N PRO A 201 17.49 14.88 15.64
CA PRO A 201 16.89 13.85 14.77
C PRO A 201 16.82 14.27 13.29
N PHE A 202 17.16 15.52 12.95
CA PHE A 202 17.03 16.09 11.58
C PHE A 202 18.38 16.14 10.85
N GLY A 203 19.23 15.14 11.00
CA GLY A 203 20.60 15.14 10.47
C GLY A 203 20.73 15.22 8.94
N GLY A 204 19.68 14.94 8.19
CA GLY A 204 19.67 14.86 6.73
C GLY A 204 19.01 16.04 5.99
N GLY A 205 18.54 17.08 6.69
CA GLY A 205 17.82 18.21 6.05
C GLY A 205 16.34 18.26 6.42
N VAL A 206 15.49 18.71 5.47
CA VAL A 206 14.04 18.75 5.68
C VAL A 206 13.47 17.34 5.73
N PRO A 207 12.83 16.92 6.83
CA PRO A 207 12.28 15.57 6.94
C PRO A 207 11.21 15.28 5.89
N ASN A 208 11.09 14.02 5.46
CA ASN A 208 9.98 13.55 4.66
C ASN A 208 8.73 13.45 5.54
N VAL A 209 7.65 14.10 5.12
CA VAL A 209 6.40 14.15 5.90
C VAL A 209 5.29 13.44 5.13
N LYS A 210 4.69 12.42 5.75
CA LYS A 210 3.54 11.69 5.22
C LYS A 210 2.39 11.72 6.21
N ALA A 211 1.17 11.67 5.72
CA ALA A 211 0.00 11.53 6.57
C ALA A 211 -0.94 10.46 6.01
N GLN A 212 -1.51 9.66 6.90
CA GLN A 212 -2.68 8.85 6.58
C GLN A 212 -3.92 9.70 6.78
N ILE A 213 -4.72 9.83 5.74
CA ILE A 213 -5.92 10.67 5.75
C ILE A 213 -7.15 9.86 5.31
N GLN A 214 -8.28 10.18 5.90
CA GLN A 214 -9.57 9.92 5.29
C GLN A 214 -9.86 11.07 4.33
N GLY A 215 -9.85 10.76 3.04
CA GLY A 215 -9.86 11.73 1.96
C GLY A 215 -11.10 12.61 1.89
N ARG A 216 -11.35 13.12 0.70
CA ARG A 216 -12.38 14.12 0.44
C ARG A 216 -13.77 13.65 0.88
N LYS A 217 -14.51 14.56 1.51
CA LYS A 217 -15.95 14.41 1.71
C LYS A 217 -16.68 14.65 0.39
N VAL A 218 -17.57 13.74 0.05
CA VAL A 218 -18.34 13.79 -1.19
C VAL A 218 -19.82 13.59 -0.91
N TYR A 219 -20.67 13.91 -1.87
CA TYR A 219 -22.08 13.55 -1.81
C TYR A 219 -22.21 12.02 -1.87
N ASP A 220 -23.00 11.44 -0.95
CA ASP A 220 -23.18 10.01 -0.92
C ASP A 220 -24.26 9.56 -1.92
N ALA A 221 -23.85 8.88 -2.99
CA ALA A 221 -24.74 8.34 -4.01
C ALA A 221 -25.78 7.34 -3.46
N LEU A 222 -25.55 6.77 -2.27
CA LEU A 222 -26.52 5.93 -1.58
C LEU A 222 -27.77 6.71 -1.13
N THR A 223 -27.69 8.03 -1.03
CA THR A 223 -28.83 8.90 -0.66
C THR A 223 -29.65 9.35 -1.87
N LEU A 224 -29.22 9.03 -3.09
CA LEU A 224 -30.03 9.27 -4.29
C LEU A 224 -31.36 8.50 -4.19
N THR A 225 -32.40 9.07 -4.72
CA THR A 225 -33.72 8.43 -4.83
C THR A 225 -33.96 7.92 -6.25
N ALA A 226 -34.64 6.79 -6.39
CA ALA A 226 -34.90 6.17 -7.69
C ALA A 226 -35.77 7.03 -8.61
N ASP A 227 -36.58 7.90 -8.05
CA ASP A 227 -37.40 8.86 -8.80
C ASP A 227 -36.75 10.23 -8.87
N SER A 228 -35.67 10.28 -9.61
CA SER A 228 -34.74 11.41 -9.65
C SER A 228 -35.12 12.56 -10.56
N THR A 229 -36.29 12.54 -11.21
CA THR A 229 -36.75 13.67 -12.03
C THR A 229 -37.13 14.88 -11.18
N THR A 230 -37.34 14.70 -9.87
CA THR A 230 -37.82 15.77 -8.98
C THR A 230 -36.97 16.01 -7.74
N SER A 231 -36.07 15.12 -7.34
CA SER A 231 -35.47 15.16 -6.02
C SER A 231 -33.97 15.55 -5.95
N HIS A 232 -33.28 15.64 -7.08
CA HIS A 232 -31.87 16.04 -7.08
C HIS A 232 -31.62 17.37 -7.78
N ASN A 233 -32.35 18.41 -7.31
CA ASN A 233 -32.22 19.78 -7.80
C ASN A 233 -31.20 20.62 -7.01
N THR A 234 -30.58 20.05 -5.99
CA THR A 234 -29.56 20.74 -5.19
C THR A 234 -28.30 20.95 -6.03
N ALA A 235 -27.83 22.18 -6.10
CA ALA A 235 -26.56 22.47 -6.79
C ALA A 235 -25.41 21.74 -6.10
N TYR A 236 -24.43 21.30 -6.89
CA TYR A 236 -23.27 20.56 -6.38
C TYR A 236 -22.59 21.24 -5.17
N ALA A 237 -22.53 22.57 -5.16
CA ALA A 237 -21.89 23.34 -4.08
C ALA A 237 -22.68 23.30 -2.75
N ASP A 238 -24.00 23.04 -2.80
CA ASP A 238 -24.91 23.11 -1.65
C ASP A 238 -25.27 21.73 -1.09
N GLU A 239 -24.73 20.67 -1.68
CA GLU A 239 -25.02 19.30 -1.25
C GLU A 239 -24.35 18.96 0.07
N PRO A 240 -25.04 18.19 0.94
CA PRO A 240 -24.42 17.66 2.14
C PRO A 240 -23.34 16.63 1.76
N THR A 241 -22.12 16.86 2.19
CA THR A 241 -20.99 15.96 1.94
C THR A 241 -20.64 15.14 3.17
N THR A 242 -20.32 13.87 2.96
CA THR A 242 -19.87 12.95 4.00
C THR A 242 -18.64 12.17 3.55
N PHE A 243 -18.00 11.49 4.49
CA PHE A 243 -16.96 10.55 4.14
C PHE A 243 -17.59 9.24 3.66
N THR A 244 -17.27 8.87 2.44
CA THR A 244 -17.64 7.57 1.87
C THR A 244 -16.50 7.07 0.98
N ASN A 245 -16.30 5.78 0.95
CA ASN A 245 -15.42 5.10 -0.01
C ASN A 245 -16.22 4.28 -1.03
N ASN A 246 -17.50 4.62 -1.22
CA ASN A 246 -18.29 4.05 -2.31
C ASN A 246 -17.75 4.56 -3.64
N PRO A 247 -17.29 3.67 -4.56
CA PRO A 247 -16.65 4.11 -5.80
C PRO A 247 -17.56 4.93 -6.71
N VAL A 248 -18.87 4.71 -6.68
CA VAL A 248 -19.85 5.47 -7.47
C VAL A 248 -19.97 6.90 -6.94
N SER A 249 -19.97 7.09 -5.62
CA SER A 249 -19.96 8.43 -5.00
C SER A 249 -18.69 9.20 -5.38
N CYS A 250 -17.53 8.53 -5.36
CA CYS A 250 -16.25 9.12 -5.76
C CYS A 250 -16.23 9.51 -7.25
N LEU A 251 -16.76 8.65 -8.12
CA LEU A 251 -16.87 8.94 -9.55
C LEU A 251 -17.86 10.08 -9.83
N LEU A 252 -18.99 10.13 -9.13
CA LEU A 252 -20.00 11.19 -9.27
C LEU A 252 -19.41 12.54 -8.88
N ASP A 253 -18.67 12.62 -7.75
CA ASP A 253 -17.95 13.83 -7.35
C ASP A 253 -16.96 14.27 -8.44
N TYR A 254 -16.17 13.33 -8.95
CA TYR A 254 -15.18 13.63 -9.98
C TYR A 254 -15.82 14.14 -11.28
N MET A 255 -16.97 13.61 -11.67
CA MET A 255 -17.65 14.05 -12.89
C MET A 255 -18.32 15.44 -12.73
N ARG A 256 -18.76 15.79 -11.52
CA ARG A 256 -19.49 17.04 -11.26
C ARG A 256 -18.60 18.19 -10.82
N ASN A 257 -17.41 17.90 -10.26
CA ASN A 257 -16.52 18.94 -9.78
C ASN A 257 -16.00 19.81 -10.92
N THR A 258 -16.12 21.14 -10.77
CA THR A 258 -15.72 22.13 -11.79
C THR A 258 -14.23 22.47 -11.77
N ARG A 259 -13.52 22.15 -10.67
CA ARG A 259 -12.11 22.55 -10.51
C ARG A 259 -11.15 21.48 -11.02
N TYR A 260 -11.36 20.21 -10.71
CA TYR A 260 -10.49 19.10 -11.09
C TYR A 260 -11.19 18.01 -11.90
N GLY A 261 -12.50 18.07 -12.00
CA GLY A 261 -13.36 17.13 -12.70
C GLY A 261 -13.91 17.66 -14.01
N LYS A 262 -14.99 17.05 -14.48
CA LYS A 262 -15.62 17.44 -15.75
C LYS A 262 -16.57 18.64 -15.65
N GLY A 263 -17.05 18.95 -14.43
CA GLY A 263 -17.96 20.07 -14.19
C GLY A 263 -19.35 19.89 -14.79
N LEU A 264 -19.89 18.67 -14.77
CA LEU A 264 -21.21 18.38 -15.32
C LEU A 264 -22.31 18.75 -14.33
N ASP A 265 -23.39 19.32 -14.86
CA ASP A 265 -24.61 19.59 -14.10
C ASP A 265 -25.45 18.32 -13.89
N ASN A 266 -26.40 18.37 -12.97
CA ASN A 266 -27.26 17.25 -12.60
C ASN A 266 -28.05 16.68 -13.79
N ASP A 267 -28.44 17.49 -14.73
CA ASP A 267 -29.21 17.08 -15.91
C ASP A 267 -28.43 16.11 -16.83
N ALA A 268 -27.11 16.09 -16.69
CA ALA A 268 -26.26 15.19 -17.46
C ALA A 268 -26.25 13.72 -16.94
N PHE A 269 -26.96 13.42 -15.84
CA PHE A 269 -26.93 12.11 -15.21
C PHE A 269 -28.32 11.44 -15.19
N SER A 270 -28.33 10.10 -15.30
CA SER A 270 -29.49 9.24 -15.06
C SER A 270 -29.33 8.65 -13.65
N PHE A 271 -29.75 9.43 -12.63
CA PHE A 271 -29.44 9.13 -11.23
C PHE A 271 -29.99 7.79 -10.71
N ASP A 272 -31.06 7.26 -11.31
CA ASP A 272 -31.56 5.91 -11.07
C ASP A 272 -30.48 4.85 -11.24
N THR A 273 -29.73 4.90 -12.35
CA THR A 273 -28.65 3.95 -12.63
C THR A 273 -27.45 4.16 -11.71
N TRP A 274 -27.17 5.42 -11.33
CA TRP A 274 -26.10 5.73 -10.35
C TRP A 274 -26.47 5.22 -8.95
N LYS A 275 -27.73 5.35 -8.54
CA LYS A 275 -28.23 4.80 -7.28
C LYS A 275 -28.09 3.28 -7.24
N THR A 276 -28.58 2.59 -8.27
CA THR A 276 -28.45 1.13 -8.39
C THR A 276 -27.00 0.67 -8.30
N ALA A 277 -26.11 1.33 -9.05
CA ALA A 277 -24.67 1.01 -8.99
C ALA A 277 -24.07 1.26 -7.59
N ALA A 278 -24.46 2.35 -6.92
CA ALA A 278 -24.00 2.64 -5.58
C ALA A 278 -24.47 1.59 -4.56
N ASP A 279 -25.73 1.16 -4.65
CA ASP A 279 -26.29 0.10 -3.80
C ASP A 279 -25.57 -1.22 -3.99
N LEU A 280 -25.31 -1.63 -5.23
CA LEU A 280 -24.55 -2.83 -5.55
C LEU A 280 -23.12 -2.77 -4.97
N CYS A 281 -22.42 -1.64 -5.11
CA CYS A 281 -21.09 -1.48 -4.49
C CYS A 281 -21.13 -1.60 -2.97
N ASN A 282 -22.21 -1.14 -2.33
CA ASN A 282 -22.34 -1.11 -0.88
C ASN A 282 -22.78 -2.46 -0.28
N GLN A 283 -23.19 -3.41 -1.10
CA GLN A 283 -23.58 -4.75 -0.60
C GLN A 283 -22.43 -5.41 0.14
N THR A 284 -22.80 -6.20 1.13
CA THR A 284 -21.82 -7.00 1.87
C THR A 284 -21.67 -8.35 1.20
N VAL A 285 -20.44 -8.70 0.84
CA VAL A 285 -20.08 -10.02 0.30
C VAL A 285 -19.36 -10.83 1.36
N THR A 286 -19.61 -12.14 1.36
CA THR A 286 -18.94 -13.11 2.24
C THR A 286 -18.01 -13.96 1.40
N TYR A 287 -16.75 -14.04 1.81
CA TYR A 287 -15.71 -14.84 1.18
C TYR A 287 -15.69 -16.27 1.71
N THR A 288 -14.91 -17.16 1.09
CA THR A 288 -14.92 -18.59 1.42
C THR A 288 -14.39 -18.90 2.83
N ASN A 289 -13.57 -18.04 3.40
CA ASN A 289 -13.10 -18.14 4.79
C ASN A 289 -14.10 -17.59 5.83
N GLY A 290 -15.25 -17.06 5.40
CA GLY A 290 -16.28 -16.46 6.25
C GLY A 290 -16.05 -14.97 6.57
N THR A 291 -14.95 -14.35 6.12
CA THR A 291 -14.77 -12.91 6.26
C THR A 291 -15.71 -12.15 5.32
N THR A 292 -16.03 -10.93 5.68
CA THR A 292 -16.94 -10.08 4.90
C THR A 292 -16.33 -8.73 4.57
N SER A 293 -16.69 -8.19 3.41
CA SER A 293 -16.39 -6.81 3.06
C SER A 293 -17.52 -6.19 2.24
N LYS A 294 -17.42 -4.90 1.92
CA LYS A 294 -18.22 -4.32 0.85
C LYS A 294 -17.82 -4.95 -0.48
N ALA A 295 -18.76 -5.06 -1.41
CA ALA A 295 -18.50 -5.62 -2.73
C ALA A 295 -17.41 -4.84 -3.48
N PHE A 296 -17.45 -3.52 -3.40
CA PHE A 296 -16.41 -2.64 -3.95
C PHE A 296 -16.17 -1.44 -3.03
N THR A 297 -14.91 -1.04 -2.95
CA THR A 297 -14.47 0.17 -2.24
C THR A 297 -13.52 0.97 -3.11
N CYS A 298 -13.44 2.27 -2.87
CA CYS A 298 -12.53 3.18 -3.56
C CYS A 298 -11.68 3.94 -2.56
N ASP A 299 -10.39 3.62 -2.54
CA ASP A 299 -9.38 4.33 -1.78
C ASP A 299 -8.30 4.83 -2.78
N ALA A 300 -8.55 5.98 -3.40
CA ALA A 300 -7.81 6.46 -4.55
C ALA A 300 -7.03 7.75 -4.28
N VAL A 301 -5.85 7.87 -4.89
CA VAL A 301 -5.12 9.13 -5.02
C VAL A 301 -5.08 9.49 -6.50
N LEU A 302 -5.86 10.47 -6.91
CA LEU A 302 -5.93 10.91 -8.29
C LEU A 302 -4.96 12.06 -8.55
N ASN A 303 -4.13 11.87 -9.57
CA ASN A 303 -3.26 12.93 -10.06
C ASN A 303 -4.03 13.86 -11.00
N THR A 304 -4.13 15.14 -10.64
CA THR A 304 -4.83 16.14 -11.45
C THR A 304 -4.07 16.54 -12.73
N GLN A 305 -2.87 16.01 -12.97
CA GLN A 305 -2.16 16.14 -14.26
C GLN A 305 -2.66 15.15 -15.30
N ASN A 306 -3.27 14.05 -14.88
CA ASN A 306 -3.82 13.07 -15.80
C ASN A 306 -4.98 13.67 -16.59
N SER A 307 -5.23 13.14 -17.78
CA SER A 307 -6.46 13.50 -18.50
C SER A 307 -7.69 13.08 -17.68
N LEU A 308 -8.79 13.83 -17.83
CA LEU A 308 -10.08 13.48 -17.20
C LEU A 308 -10.45 12.03 -17.47
N MET A 309 -10.37 11.60 -18.74
CA MET A 309 -10.72 10.25 -19.15
C MET A 309 -9.84 9.19 -18.46
N THR A 310 -8.53 9.47 -18.26
CA THR A 310 -7.64 8.56 -17.54
C THR A 310 -8.11 8.36 -16.09
N ASN A 311 -8.40 9.44 -15.38
CA ASN A 311 -8.89 9.35 -14.00
C ASN A 311 -10.28 8.70 -13.90
N VAL A 312 -11.17 8.96 -14.86
CA VAL A 312 -12.48 8.28 -14.95
C VAL A 312 -12.29 6.77 -15.16
N LYS A 313 -11.40 6.36 -16.08
CA LYS A 313 -11.08 4.93 -16.30
C LYS A 313 -10.51 4.27 -15.06
N ILE A 314 -9.62 4.95 -14.33
CA ILE A 314 -9.06 4.46 -13.06
C ILE A 314 -10.17 4.22 -12.03
N LEU A 315 -11.10 5.16 -11.90
CA LEU A 315 -12.22 5.01 -10.96
C LEU A 315 -13.17 3.88 -11.38
N LEU A 316 -13.57 3.83 -12.67
CA LEU A 316 -14.45 2.79 -13.21
C LEU A 316 -13.83 1.38 -13.06
N ALA A 317 -12.51 1.24 -13.31
CA ALA A 317 -11.82 -0.03 -13.20
C ALA A 317 -11.90 -0.60 -11.77
N GLY A 318 -11.91 0.25 -10.74
CA GLY A 318 -11.97 -0.18 -9.34
C GLY A 318 -13.23 -0.96 -8.95
N PHE A 319 -14.33 -0.81 -9.67
CA PHE A 319 -15.58 -1.51 -9.38
C PHE A 319 -16.22 -2.20 -10.60
N ARG A 320 -15.44 -2.45 -11.66
CA ARG A 320 -15.92 -2.99 -12.94
C ARG A 320 -17.07 -2.16 -13.51
N GLY A 321 -16.97 -0.82 -13.36
CA GLY A 321 -18.00 0.12 -13.78
C GLY A 321 -18.01 0.32 -15.29
N ILE A 322 -19.22 0.51 -15.83
CA ILE A 322 -19.48 0.86 -17.22
C ILE A 322 -20.26 2.18 -17.21
N MET A 323 -19.81 3.17 -17.98
CA MET A 323 -20.45 4.49 -18.01
C MET A 323 -20.87 4.87 -19.44
N PRO A 324 -22.00 4.35 -19.93
CA PRO A 324 -22.52 4.71 -21.25
C PRO A 324 -23.14 6.11 -21.23
N TYR A 325 -23.04 6.80 -22.37
CA TYR A 325 -23.75 8.04 -22.64
C TYR A 325 -24.87 7.76 -23.63
N GLN A 326 -26.11 7.92 -23.17
CA GLN A 326 -27.31 7.62 -23.97
C GLN A 326 -28.42 8.59 -23.65
N ALA A 327 -29.13 9.01 -24.69
CA ALA A 327 -30.26 9.98 -24.59
C ALA A 327 -29.85 11.27 -23.85
N GLY A 328 -28.63 11.77 -24.05
CA GLY A 328 -28.12 12.98 -23.43
C GLY A 328 -27.66 12.84 -21.99
N LYS A 329 -27.66 11.62 -21.42
CA LYS A 329 -27.31 11.39 -20.01
C LYS A 329 -26.22 10.34 -19.84
N TYR A 330 -25.33 10.52 -18.86
CA TYR A 330 -24.41 9.52 -18.37
C TYR A 330 -25.12 8.54 -17.44
N ARG A 331 -25.00 7.28 -17.71
CA ARG A 331 -25.49 6.18 -16.88
C ARG A 331 -24.32 5.52 -16.18
N CYS A 332 -24.54 4.92 -15.01
CA CYS A 332 -23.52 4.14 -14.30
C CYS A 332 -24.06 2.73 -14.10
N LYS A 333 -23.31 1.75 -14.53
CA LYS A 333 -23.61 0.33 -14.38
C LYS A 333 -22.39 -0.43 -13.87
N ILE A 334 -22.62 -1.60 -13.29
CA ILE A 334 -21.56 -2.50 -12.84
C ILE A 334 -21.64 -3.79 -13.64
N GLU A 335 -20.49 -4.31 -14.02
CA GLU A 335 -20.41 -5.64 -14.59
C GLU A 335 -20.49 -6.69 -13.48
N HIS A 336 -21.59 -7.44 -13.43
CA HIS A 336 -21.86 -8.49 -12.45
C HIS A 336 -22.65 -9.66 -13.07
N GLY A 337 -22.91 -10.70 -12.30
CA GLY A 337 -23.44 -11.97 -12.82
C GLY A 337 -24.93 -12.16 -12.73
N GLY A 338 -25.65 -11.28 -12.03
CA GLY A 338 -27.08 -11.43 -11.79
C GLY A 338 -27.92 -10.32 -12.42
N ASP A 339 -29.08 -10.13 -11.88
CA ASP A 339 -29.88 -8.94 -12.08
C ASP A 339 -29.33 -7.76 -11.27
N ASP A 340 -29.80 -6.54 -11.55
CA ASP A 340 -29.26 -5.31 -10.94
C ASP A 340 -29.63 -5.13 -9.45
N THR A 341 -30.04 -6.18 -8.75
CA THR A 341 -30.49 -6.10 -7.36
C THR A 341 -29.51 -6.72 -6.37
N ASP A 342 -28.67 -7.68 -6.79
CA ASP A 342 -27.81 -8.43 -5.87
C ASP A 342 -26.48 -8.86 -6.52
N ILE A 343 -25.37 -8.59 -5.84
CA ILE A 343 -24.05 -9.19 -6.12
C ILE A 343 -23.92 -10.50 -5.34
N SER A 344 -24.66 -11.50 -5.77
CA SER A 344 -24.76 -12.76 -5.06
C SER A 344 -23.48 -13.60 -5.12
N ALA A 345 -23.25 -14.38 -4.06
CA ALA A 345 -22.25 -15.44 -4.07
C ALA A 345 -22.53 -16.52 -5.11
N THR A 346 -23.79 -16.74 -5.47
CA THR A 346 -24.25 -17.71 -6.48
C THR A 346 -25.14 -17.00 -7.50
N PRO A 347 -24.56 -16.22 -8.40
CA PRO A 347 -25.35 -15.51 -9.40
C PRO A 347 -26.02 -16.47 -10.37
N SER A 348 -27.23 -16.17 -10.73
CA SER A 348 -27.99 -16.90 -11.74
C SER A 348 -28.27 -16.01 -12.95
N ASP A 349 -28.51 -16.63 -14.09
CA ASP A 349 -28.89 -15.89 -15.29
C ASP A 349 -30.20 -15.15 -15.06
N PRO A 350 -30.30 -13.87 -15.45
CA PRO A 350 -31.52 -13.11 -15.24
C PRO A 350 -32.70 -13.74 -16.02
N THR A 351 -33.84 -13.79 -15.34
CA THR A 351 -35.07 -14.37 -15.94
C THR A 351 -35.82 -13.41 -16.83
N THR A 352 -35.61 -12.10 -16.65
CA THR A 352 -36.34 -11.03 -17.35
C THR A 352 -35.37 -10.20 -18.19
N ILE A 353 -34.96 -10.75 -19.32
CA ILE A 353 -34.08 -10.06 -20.28
C ILE A 353 -34.73 -10.02 -21.65
N PHE A 354 -34.39 -9.00 -22.46
CA PHE A 354 -34.87 -8.91 -23.83
C PHE A 354 -34.30 -10.06 -24.66
N THR A 355 -35.18 -10.81 -25.34
CA THR A 355 -34.78 -11.93 -26.21
C THR A 355 -34.82 -11.48 -27.66
N VAL A 356 -33.66 -11.52 -28.31
CA VAL A 356 -33.50 -11.27 -29.73
C VAL A 356 -33.73 -12.59 -30.49
N THR A 357 -34.73 -12.60 -31.37
CA THR A 357 -35.06 -13.70 -32.23
C THR A 357 -34.91 -13.30 -33.71
N ALA A 358 -35.13 -14.20 -34.63
CA ALA A 358 -35.07 -13.94 -36.07
C ALA A 358 -35.94 -12.73 -36.50
N ASP A 359 -37.06 -12.50 -35.83
CA ASP A 359 -38.01 -11.40 -36.16
C ASP A 359 -37.44 -10.01 -35.81
N HIS A 360 -36.43 -9.97 -34.95
CA HIS A 360 -35.77 -8.72 -34.53
C HIS A 360 -34.57 -8.40 -35.42
N LEU A 361 -34.01 -9.40 -36.13
CA LEU A 361 -32.77 -9.27 -36.89
C LEU A 361 -33.01 -8.58 -38.24
N ILE A 362 -32.13 -7.64 -38.57
CA ILE A 362 -32.04 -7.03 -39.90
C ILE A 362 -30.76 -7.52 -40.58
N GLY A 363 -30.89 -8.47 -41.47
CA GLY A 363 -29.74 -9.10 -42.11
C GLY A 363 -29.19 -10.28 -41.33
N GLY A 364 -27.86 -10.48 -41.34
CA GLY A 364 -27.22 -11.63 -40.74
C GLY A 364 -26.73 -11.38 -39.30
N LEU A 365 -26.73 -12.45 -38.50
CA LEU A 365 -26.05 -12.51 -37.23
C LEU A 365 -24.62 -13.01 -37.46
N ARG A 366 -23.62 -12.29 -36.96
CA ARG A 366 -22.21 -12.68 -36.98
C ARG A 366 -21.83 -13.20 -35.62
N LEU A 367 -21.30 -14.43 -35.58
CA LEU A 367 -20.76 -15.05 -34.38
C LEU A 367 -19.26 -15.27 -34.59
N GLU A 368 -18.46 -14.76 -33.68
CA GLU A 368 -17.00 -14.87 -33.73
C GLU A 368 -16.46 -15.43 -32.43
N GLY A 369 -15.35 -16.16 -32.53
CA GLY A 369 -14.54 -16.54 -31.38
C GLY A 369 -13.51 -15.49 -31.05
N GLU A 370 -13.19 -15.31 -29.76
CA GLU A 370 -12.15 -14.39 -29.36
C GLU A 370 -10.75 -14.82 -29.80
N SER A 371 -9.88 -13.83 -30.02
CA SER A 371 -8.48 -14.08 -30.31
C SER A 371 -7.78 -14.72 -29.10
N LYS A 372 -6.94 -15.74 -29.36
CA LYS A 372 -6.11 -16.39 -28.32
C LYS A 372 -5.21 -15.42 -27.56
N GLN A 373 -4.96 -14.21 -28.08
CA GLN A 373 -4.15 -13.17 -27.42
C GLN A 373 -4.79 -12.61 -26.15
N HIS A 374 -6.11 -12.70 -26.04
CA HIS A 374 -6.85 -12.17 -24.88
C HIS A 374 -7.05 -13.22 -23.77
N LYS A 375 -6.85 -14.50 -24.11
CA LYS A 375 -6.98 -15.61 -23.17
C LYS A 375 -5.82 -15.61 -22.17
N CYS A 376 -6.13 -15.85 -20.92
CA CYS A 376 -5.11 -16.07 -19.89
C CYS A 376 -5.47 -17.27 -19.01
N ASN A 377 -4.45 -17.85 -18.38
CA ASN A 377 -4.60 -18.93 -17.40
C ASN A 377 -3.99 -18.57 -16.03
N ARG A 378 -3.40 -17.37 -15.92
CA ARG A 378 -2.91 -16.81 -14.67
C ARG A 378 -3.05 -15.29 -14.71
N VAL A 379 -3.53 -14.71 -13.63
CA VAL A 379 -3.71 -13.26 -13.50
C VAL A 379 -3.07 -12.82 -12.20
N THR A 380 -2.20 -11.82 -12.29
CA THR A 380 -1.64 -11.13 -11.15
C THR A 380 -2.28 -9.75 -11.04
N VAL A 381 -2.91 -9.49 -9.92
CA VAL A 381 -3.54 -8.19 -9.63
C VAL A 381 -2.70 -7.44 -8.62
N THR A 382 -2.17 -6.29 -9.03
CA THR A 382 -1.48 -5.35 -8.14
C THR A 382 -2.50 -4.41 -7.51
N TYR A 383 -2.55 -4.40 -6.19
CA TYR A 383 -3.41 -3.54 -5.38
C TYR A 383 -2.57 -2.76 -4.35
N VAL A 384 -3.18 -1.85 -3.62
CA VAL A 384 -2.50 -1.05 -2.59
C VAL A 384 -2.78 -1.64 -1.22
N ASP A 385 -1.74 -2.05 -0.51
CA ASP A 385 -1.86 -2.76 0.76
C ASP A 385 -1.71 -1.78 1.95
N PRO A 386 -2.78 -1.52 2.73
CA PRO A 386 -2.70 -0.64 3.90
C PRO A 386 -1.75 -1.14 5.00
N GLU A 387 -1.59 -2.47 5.13
CA GLU A 387 -0.67 -3.06 6.09
C GLU A 387 0.79 -2.97 5.63
N ALA A 388 0.98 -2.73 4.33
CA ALA A 388 2.27 -2.44 3.71
C ALA A 388 2.56 -0.94 3.60
N ASP A 389 2.10 -0.12 4.53
CA ASP A 389 2.22 1.34 4.45
C ASP A 389 1.71 1.90 3.11
N PHE A 390 0.61 1.34 2.61
CA PHE A 390 0.00 1.66 1.32
C PHE A 390 0.95 1.46 0.12
N GLN A 391 1.90 0.53 0.21
CA GLN A 391 2.72 0.12 -0.91
C GLN A 391 1.97 -0.86 -1.82
N PRO A 392 2.38 -0.97 -3.10
CA PRO A 392 1.82 -1.96 -4.00
C PRO A 392 2.13 -3.38 -3.51
N ASN A 393 1.12 -4.24 -3.56
CA ASN A 393 1.24 -5.66 -3.29
C ASN A 393 0.51 -6.45 -4.38
N ASP A 394 0.96 -7.67 -4.66
CA ASP A 394 0.42 -8.50 -5.73
C ASP A 394 -0.38 -9.68 -5.15
N VAL A 395 -1.52 -9.97 -5.74
CA VAL A 395 -2.27 -11.20 -5.54
C VAL A 395 -2.42 -11.94 -6.87
N THR A 396 -2.07 -13.21 -6.90
CA THR A 396 -2.09 -14.02 -8.12
C THR A 396 -3.17 -15.09 -8.03
N PHE A 397 -3.93 -15.25 -9.10
CA PHE A 397 -4.92 -16.30 -9.26
C PHE A 397 -4.77 -16.99 -10.63
N PRO A 398 -4.84 -18.32 -10.69
CA PRO A 398 -4.81 -19.29 -9.59
C PRO A 398 -3.47 -19.31 -8.85
N GLU A 399 -3.48 -19.78 -7.61
CA GLU A 399 -2.24 -20.06 -6.88
C GLU A 399 -1.46 -21.15 -7.59
N GLU A 400 -0.14 -21.01 -7.68
CA GLU A 400 0.73 -21.93 -8.38
C GLU A 400 0.65 -23.36 -7.83
N GLY A 401 0.43 -24.32 -8.71
CA GLY A 401 0.27 -25.73 -8.36
C GLY A 401 -1.08 -26.09 -7.75
N SER A 402 -2.03 -25.15 -7.62
CA SER A 402 -3.40 -25.45 -7.21
C SER A 402 -4.14 -26.27 -8.28
N ALA A 403 -5.25 -26.91 -7.88
CA ALA A 403 -6.07 -27.67 -8.81
C ALA A 403 -6.58 -26.82 -10.00
N ASP A 404 -6.97 -25.57 -9.71
CA ASP A 404 -7.40 -24.61 -10.73
C ASP A 404 -6.23 -24.26 -11.69
N ASP A 405 -5.02 -24.05 -11.15
CA ASP A 405 -3.84 -23.74 -11.96
C ASP A 405 -3.49 -24.87 -12.90
N LEU A 406 -3.47 -26.10 -12.40
CA LEU A 406 -3.19 -27.29 -13.21
C LEU A 406 -4.27 -27.53 -14.28
N ALA A 407 -5.54 -27.30 -13.93
CA ALA A 407 -6.65 -27.46 -14.88
C ALA A 407 -6.56 -26.44 -16.03
N PHE A 408 -6.40 -25.15 -15.72
CA PHE A 408 -6.27 -24.11 -16.74
C PHE A 408 -5.01 -24.28 -17.59
N LEU A 409 -3.91 -24.75 -16.99
CA LEU A 409 -2.67 -25.01 -17.71
C LEU A 409 -2.83 -26.19 -18.69
N ALA A 410 -3.50 -27.25 -18.26
CA ALA A 410 -3.80 -28.41 -19.11
C ALA A 410 -4.69 -28.03 -20.30
N ASP A 411 -5.72 -27.21 -20.09
CA ASP A 411 -6.60 -26.67 -21.13
C ASP A 411 -5.84 -25.87 -22.20
N ASP A 412 -4.72 -25.27 -21.83
CA ASP A 412 -3.89 -24.44 -22.70
C ASP A 412 -2.62 -25.17 -23.18
N ASN A 413 -2.63 -26.51 -23.25
CA ASN A 413 -1.51 -27.34 -23.66
C ASN A 413 -0.22 -27.11 -22.86
N ASN A 414 -0.32 -26.87 -21.58
CA ASN A 414 0.78 -26.55 -20.67
C ASN A 414 1.55 -25.26 -21.03
N ILE A 415 0.90 -24.34 -21.75
CA ILE A 415 1.48 -23.03 -22.05
C ILE A 415 0.97 -22.04 -21.01
N ARG A 416 1.90 -21.38 -20.29
CA ARG A 416 1.55 -20.33 -19.33
C ARG A 416 1.20 -19.03 -20.07
N LEU A 417 -0.02 -18.54 -19.83
CA LEU A 417 -0.56 -17.30 -20.38
C LEU A 417 -0.88 -16.35 -19.20
N GLU A 418 0.08 -15.52 -18.88
CA GLU A 418 -0.03 -14.60 -17.72
C GLU A 418 -0.48 -13.21 -18.15
N LYS A 419 -1.32 -12.59 -17.31
CA LYS A 419 -1.66 -11.17 -17.40
C LYS A 419 -1.48 -10.49 -16.05
N LYS A 420 -0.97 -9.26 -16.08
CA LYS A 420 -0.88 -8.39 -14.91
C LYS A 420 -1.88 -7.25 -15.04
N ILE A 421 -2.65 -7.02 -13.97
CA ILE A 421 -3.64 -5.94 -13.86
C ILE A 421 -3.26 -5.10 -12.66
N THR A 422 -3.38 -3.79 -12.78
CA THR A 422 -3.08 -2.86 -11.71
C THR A 422 -4.32 -2.08 -11.33
N LEU A 423 -4.71 -2.15 -10.04
CA LEU A 423 -5.91 -1.53 -9.50
C LEU A 423 -5.54 -0.55 -8.36
N PRO A 424 -5.18 0.71 -8.68
CA PRO A 424 -4.68 1.66 -7.69
C PRO A 424 -5.74 2.17 -6.70
N THR A 425 -7.01 1.87 -6.95
CA THR A 425 -8.15 2.29 -6.11
C THR A 425 -8.57 1.24 -5.09
N ILE A 426 -8.05 0.02 -5.19
CA ILE A 426 -8.40 -1.10 -4.33
C ILE A 426 -7.34 -1.27 -3.25
N THR A 427 -7.78 -1.33 -2.00
CA THR A 427 -6.94 -1.55 -0.81
C THR A 427 -7.25 -2.86 -0.10
N ASN A 428 -8.27 -3.58 -0.52
CA ASN A 428 -8.67 -4.86 0.05
C ASN A 428 -8.18 -6.02 -0.84
N ARG A 429 -7.38 -6.92 -0.26
CA ARG A 429 -6.81 -8.09 -0.96
C ARG A 429 -7.88 -9.02 -1.52
N ALA A 430 -8.96 -9.27 -0.77
CA ALA A 430 -10.02 -10.19 -1.21
C ALA A 430 -10.79 -9.62 -2.42
N ILE A 431 -11.01 -8.29 -2.46
CA ILE A 431 -11.60 -7.63 -3.63
C ILE A 431 -10.67 -7.78 -4.83
N ALA A 432 -9.35 -7.58 -4.64
CA ALA A 432 -8.36 -7.73 -5.72
C ALA A 432 -8.29 -9.18 -6.24
N GLU A 433 -8.32 -10.17 -5.34
CA GLU A 433 -8.36 -11.59 -5.70
C GLU A 433 -9.63 -11.93 -6.50
N GLN A 434 -10.81 -11.51 -5.99
CA GLN A 434 -12.08 -11.73 -6.70
C GLN A 434 -12.07 -11.07 -8.09
N TYR A 435 -11.44 -9.90 -8.21
CA TYR A 435 -11.27 -9.24 -9.49
C TYR A 435 -10.44 -10.07 -10.47
N GLY A 436 -9.31 -10.60 -10.01
CA GLY A 436 -8.46 -11.49 -10.81
C GLY A 436 -9.18 -12.75 -11.27
N ARG A 437 -9.99 -13.35 -10.36
CA ARG A 437 -10.81 -14.54 -10.67
C ARG A 437 -11.84 -14.27 -11.78
N VAL A 438 -12.57 -13.16 -11.66
CA VAL A 438 -13.57 -12.75 -12.67
C VAL A 438 -12.87 -12.46 -14.00
N PHE A 439 -11.77 -11.72 -13.98
CA PHE A 439 -11.03 -11.38 -15.20
C PHE A 439 -10.52 -12.63 -15.92
N LEU A 440 -9.93 -13.59 -15.20
CA LEU A 440 -9.44 -14.84 -15.80
C LEU A 440 -10.59 -15.63 -16.43
N LYS A 441 -11.66 -15.89 -15.68
CA LYS A 441 -12.82 -16.65 -16.18
C LYS A 441 -13.44 -15.97 -17.41
N ARG A 442 -13.59 -14.63 -17.35
CA ARG A 442 -14.11 -13.84 -18.47
C ARG A 442 -13.20 -13.94 -19.71
N SER A 443 -11.88 -13.92 -19.55
CA SER A 443 -10.95 -14.07 -20.67
C SER A 443 -11.06 -15.42 -21.40
N ARG A 444 -11.77 -16.37 -20.79
CA ARG A 444 -12.01 -17.72 -21.34
C ARG A 444 -13.41 -17.87 -21.93
N THR A 445 -14.28 -16.88 -21.76
CA THR A 445 -15.61 -16.80 -22.39
C THR A 445 -15.43 -16.17 -23.75
N GLN A 446 -15.63 -16.92 -24.83
CA GLN A 446 -14.97 -16.61 -26.11
C GLN A 446 -15.93 -16.30 -27.27
N LYS A 447 -17.22 -16.04 -27.03
CA LYS A 447 -18.14 -15.74 -28.13
C LYS A 447 -18.46 -14.25 -28.18
N TYR A 448 -18.23 -13.66 -29.35
CA TYR A 448 -18.67 -12.33 -29.71
C TYR A 448 -19.78 -12.40 -30.72
N ILE A 449 -20.78 -11.53 -30.58
CA ILE A 449 -21.88 -11.39 -31.54
C ILE A 449 -21.90 -9.97 -32.08
N SER A 450 -22.28 -9.85 -33.34
CA SER A 450 -22.57 -8.58 -33.98
C SER A 450 -23.77 -8.74 -34.93
N PHE A 451 -24.75 -7.87 -34.82
CA PHE A 451 -25.95 -7.91 -35.66
C PHE A 451 -26.63 -6.55 -35.71
N ASN A 452 -27.47 -6.34 -36.72
CA ASN A 452 -28.38 -5.22 -36.77
C ASN A 452 -29.77 -5.67 -36.35
N THR A 453 -30.47 -4.82 -35.64
CA THR A 453 -31.84 -5.06 -35.14
C THR A 453 -32.73 -3.87 -35.38
N ASN A 454 -34.03 -4.12 -35.31
CA ASN A 454 -35.05 -3.09 -35.39
C ASN A 454 -35.17 -2.30 -34.06
N LEU A 455 -36.05 -1.31 -34.02
CA LEU A 455 -36.28 -0.45 -32.85
C LEU A 455 -36.82 -1.20 -31.61
N ALA A 456 -37.17 -2.48 -31.68
CA ALA A 456 -37.62 -3.24 -30.51
C ALA A 456 -36.53 -3.31 -29.40
N THR A 457 -35.26 -3.23 -29.77
CA THR A 457 -34.14 -3.21 -28.82
C THR A 457 -33.80 -1.82 -28.30
N SER A 458 -34.52 -0.76 -28.66
CA SER A 458 -34.25 0.63 -28.28
C SER A 458 -34.27 0.86 -26.75
N ASN A 459 -34.97 0.02 -26.00
CA ASN A 459 -35.03 0.09 -24.53
C ASN A 459 -33.80 -0.53 -23.86
N THR A 460 -32.94 -1.20 -24.59
CA THR A 460 -31.68 -1.74 -24.06
C THR A 460 -30.58 -0.68 -24.14
N THR A 461 -29.57 -0.82 -23.31
CA THR A 461 -28.42 0.08 -23.24
C THR A 461 -27.12 -0.70 -23.19
N VAL A 462 -26.01 -0.04 -23.47
CA VAL A 462 -24.68 -0.62 -23.26
C VAL A 462 -24.55 -1.08 -21.79
N GLY A 463 -24.04 -2.29 -21.61
CA GLY A 463 -23.92 -2.95 -20.31
C GLY A 463 -25.08 -3.89 -19.96
N ASP A 464 -26.23 -3.79 -20.64
CA ASP A 464 -27.38 -4.69 -20.42
C ASP A 464 -27.09 -6.09 -20.96
N LEU A 465 -27.82 -7.05 -20.40
CA LEU A 465 -27.83 -8.43 -20.88
C LEU A 465 -28.98 -8.61 -21.85
N ILE A 466 -28.73 -9.34 -22.93
CA ILE A 466 -29.73 -9.79 -23.89
C ILE A 466 -29.56 -11.27 -24.13
N ARG A 467 -30.67 -11.97 -24.38
CA ARG A 467 -30.63 -13.36 -24.87
C ARG A 467 -30.74 -13.34 -26.36
N VAL A 468 -29.89 -14.06 -27.05
CA VAL A 468 -29.92 -14.19 -28.52
C VAL A 468 -30.20 -15.61 -28.88
N GLN A 469 -31.29 -15.82 -29.64
CA GLN A 469 -31.72 -17.13 -30.12
C GLN A 469 -31.72 -17.17 -31.65
N SER A 470 -31.04 -18.17 -32.22
CA SER A 470 -30.98 -18.41 -33.64
C SER A 470 -30.98 -19.90 -33.93
N ASP A 471 -32.12 -20.43 -34.38
CA ASP A 471 -32.25 -21.85 -34.76
C ASP A 471 -31.32 -22.20 -35.90
N THR A 472 -31.11 -21.29 -36.84
CA THR A 472 -30.23 -21.50 -38.01
C THR A 472 -28.78 -21.73 -37.62
N MET A 473 -28.32 -21.09 -36.54
CA MET A 473 -26.95 -21.19 -36.03
C MET A 473 -26.83 -22.13 -34.81
N GLY A 474 -27.94 -22.69 -34.33
CA GLY A 474 -27.97 -23.46 -33.09
C GLY A 474 -27.50 -22.63 -31.88
N LEU A 475 -27.77 -21.33 -31.92
CA LEU A 475 -27.33 -20.40 -30.85
C LEU A 475 -28.51 -20.10 -29.92
N ASP A 476 -28.30 -20.35 -28.63
CA ASP A 476 -29.13 -19.85 -27.56
C ASP A 476 -28.16 -19.43 -26.43
N GLY A 477 -28.01 -18.13 -26.19
CA GLY A 477 -27.04 -17.63 -25.23
C GLY A 477 -27.35 -16.23 -24.74
N ILE A 478 -26.80 -15.89 -23.58
CA ILE A 478 -26.88 -14.57 -22.99
C ILE A 478 -25.62 -13.79 -23.34
N PHE A 479 -25.80 -12.56 -23.76
CA PHE A 479 -24.74 -11.68 -24.18
C PHE A 479 -24.88 -10.32 -23.49
N ARG A 480 -23.74 -9.76 -23.07
CA ARG A 480 -23.68 -8.37 -22.58
C ARG A 480 -23.44 -7.44 -23.76
N ILE A 481 -24.27 -6.41 -23.89
CA ILE A 481 -24.13 -5.37 -24.92
C ILE A 481 -22.87 -4.56 -24.60
N MET A 482 -21.94 -4.55 -25.54
CA MET A 482 -20.69 -3.83 -25.45
C MET A 482 -20.72 -2.51 -26.21
N ASP A 483 -21.39 -2.50 -27.36
CA ASP A 483 -21.59 -1.30 -28.16
C ASP A 483 -22.98 -1.33 -28.79
N MET A 484 -23.54 -0.15 -28.94
CA MET A 484 -24.87 0.05 -29.52
C MET A 484 -24.88 1.33 -30.35
N ARG A 485 -25.19 1.20 -31.63
CA ARG A 485 -25.22 2.34 -32.57
C ARG A 485 -26.51 2.36 -33.34
N ILE A 486 -27.13 3.53 -33.39
CA ILE A 486 -28.28 3.76 -34.24
C ILE A 486 -27.80 4.37 -35.55
N ASN A 487 -28.07 3.70 -36.67
CA ASN A 487 -27.72 4.20 -37.99
C ASN A 487 -28.78 5.19 -38.52
N SER A 488 -28.46 5.85 -39.65
CA SER A 488 -29.35 6.86 -40.26
C SER A 488 -30.68 6.28 -40.78
N ARG A 489 -30.82 4.96 -40.89
CA ARG A 489 -32.06 4.28 -41.30
C ARG A 489 -32.93 3.90 -40.11
N GLY A 490 -32.47 4.11 -38.88
CA GLY A 490 -33.14 3.72 -37.67
C GLY A 490 -32.89 2.27 -37.23
N ASP A 491 -32.00 1.53 -37.95
CA ASP A 491 -31.57 0.21 -37.48
C ASP A 491 -30.55 0.38 -36.33
N ILE A 492 -30.57 -0.54 -35.41
CA ILE A 492 -29.65 -0.56 -34.26
C ILE A 492 -28.64 -1.67 -34.46
N GLN A 493 -27.37 -1.30 -34.57
CA GLN A 493 -26.27 -2.26 -34.52
C GLN A 493 -25.93 -2.54 -33.06
N ILE A 494 -25.82 -3.83 -32.73
CA ILE A 494 -25.43 -4.30 -31.40
C ILE A 494 -24.22 -5.22 -31.55
N ASP A 495 -23.18 -4.93 -30.77
CA ASP A 495 -22.03 -5.77 -30.56
C ASP A 495 -22.04 -6.28 -29.11
N GLY A 496 -21.89 -7.58 -28.90
CA GLY A 496 -22.00 -8.20 -27.58
C GLY A 496 -20.98 -9.29 -27.33
N ILE A 497 -20.69 -9.51 -26.04
CA ILE A 497 -19.84 -10.58 -25.56
C ILE A 497 -20.66 -11.59 -24.76
N GLU A 498 -20.36 -12.89 -24.92
CA GLU A 498 -21.01 -13.95 -24.15
C GLU A 498 -20.94 -13.67 -22.65
N HIS A 499 -22.06 -13.81 -21.97
CA HIS A 499 -22.18 -13.68 -20.54
C HIS A 499 -22.44 -15.04 -19.90
N GLN A 500 -21.72 -15.32 -18.82
CA GLN A 500 -21.94 -16.49 -17.97
C GLN A 500 -21.99 -16.02 -16.53
N SER A 501 -23.14 -16.12 -15.87
CA SER A 501 -23.34 -15.64 -14.51
C SER A 501 -22.38 -16.27 -13.51
N SER A 502 -22.07 -17.56 -13.67
CA SER A 502 -21.11 -18.28 -12.81
C SER A 502 -19.68 -17.71 -12.80
N THR A 503 -19.31 -16.91 -13.81
CA THR A 503 -18.02 -16.19 -13.85
C THR A 503 -17.86 -15.23 -12.68
N TYR A 504 -18.97 -14.65 -12.22
CA TYR A 504 -18.99 -13.60 -11.20
C TYR A 504 -19.23 -14.12 -9.78
N ALA A 505 -19.40 -15.43 -9.60
CA ALA A 505 -19.57 -16.04 -8.28
C ALA A 505 -18.45 -15.63 -7.32
N ILE A 506 -18.81 -15.27 -6.10
CA ILE A 506 -17.84 -14.94 -5.06
C ILE A 506 -17.10 -16.20 -4.64
N SER A 507 -15.81 -16.26 -4.92
CA SER A 507 -14.99 -17.44 -4.65
C SER A 507 -13.56 -17.09 -4.17
N ALA A 508 -13.29 -15.81 -3.89
CA ALA A 508 -12.03 -15.40 -3.27
C ALA A 508 -11.91 -15.99 -1.85
N SER A 509 -10.69 -16.27 -1.41
CA SER A 509 -10.44 -16.86 -0.10
C SER A 509 -10.83 -15.92 1.04
N GLY A 510 -10.65 -14.63 0.85
CA GLY A 510 -10.81 -13.64 1.91
C GLY A 510 -9.66 -13.64 2.91
N ASP A 511 -8.59 -14.39 2.65
CA ASP A 511 -7.44 -14.46 3.54
C ASP A 511 -6.61 -13.18 3.44
N ASP A 512 -6.18 -12.69 4.59
CA ASP A 512 -5.21 -11.60 4.65
C ASP A 512 -3.82 -12.10 4.24
N TYR A 513 -3.04 -11.24 3.62
CA TYR A 513 -1.65 -11.54 3.35
C TYR A 513 -0.89 -11.57 4.68
N ILE A 514 -0.53 -12.77 5.14
CA ILE A 514 0.39 -12.92 6.26
C ILE A 514 1.76 -12.54 5.73
N ARG A 515 2.21 -11.34 6.05
CA ARG A 515 3.61 -10.97 5.79
C ARG A 515 4.50 -11.93 6.53
N PRO A 516 5.50 -12.53 5.87
CA PRO A 516 6.59 -13.10 6.62
C PRO A 516 7.15 -11.95 7.47
N THR A 517 7.08 -12.09 8.79
CA THR A 517 7.72 -11.16 9.72
C THR A 517 9.21 -11.24 9.44
N LEU A 518 9.71 -10.34 8.65
CA LEU A 518 11.14 -10.10 8.51
C LEU A 518 11.58 -9.35 9.78
N ASN A 519 11.48 -10.01 10.91
CA ASN A 519 12.21 -9.60 12.11
C ASN A 519 13.70 -9.86 11.84
N LEU A 520 14.28 -9.03 10.98
CA LEU A 520 15.72 -8.93 10.90
C LEU A 520 16.17 -8.41 12.27
N PRO A 521 17.06 -9.14 12.96
CA PRO A 521 17.63 -8.68 14.23
C PRO A 521 18.23 -7.29 14.01
N ASP A 522 17.96 -6.38 14.94
CA ASP A 522 18.56 -5.04 14.90
C ASP A 522 20.08 -5.13 15.11
N PRO A 523 20.90 -4.81 14.10
CA PRO A 523 22.36 -4.90 14.23
C PRO A 523 22.94 -3.88 15.21
N PHE A 524 22.13 -2.93 15.70
CA PHE A 524 22.57 -1.96 16.71
C PHE A 524 22.25 -2.39 18.15
N GLN A 525 21.46 -3.45 18.35
CA GLN A 525 21.18 -4.05 19.65
C GLN A 525 21.93 -5.39 19.76
N VAL A 526 22.91 -5.45 20.64
CA VAL A 526 23.71 -6.66 20.87
C VAL A 526 23.16 -7.40 22.09
N ILE A 527 22.91 -8.70 21.94
CA ILE A 527 22.40 -9.55 23.02
C ILE A 527 23.57 -9.91 23.94
N ALA A 528 23.40 -9.69 25.26
CA ALA A 528 24.43 -10.00 26.23
C ALA A 528 24.64 -11.54 26.41
N PRO A 529 25.84 -12.00 26.72
CA PRO A 529 26.06 -13.36 27.17
C PRO A 529 25.39 -13.59 28.52
N THR A 530 25.05 -14.86 28.82
CA THR A 530 24.38 -15.25 30.06
C THR A 530 25.15 -16.29 30.82
N GLY A 531 24.76 -16.57 32.06
CA GLY A 531 25.35 -17.66 32.82
C GLY A 531 26.84 -17.48 33.11
N LEU A 532 27.32 -16.23 33.31
CA LEU A 532 28.72 -15.97 33.68
C LEU A 532 29.04 -16.62 35.01
N THR A 533 30.04 -17.46 34.98
CA THR A 533 30.59 -18.12 36.16
C THR A 533 32.09 -17.83 36.27
N VAL A 534 32.52 -17.55 37.49
CA VAL A 534 33.94 -17.33 37.84
C VAL A 534 34.34 -18.33 38.91
N GLN A 535 35.42 -19.06 38.69
CA GLN A 535 35.90 -20.09 39.60
C GLN A 535 37.40 -19.91 39.87
N SER A 536 37.84 -20.29 41.05
CA SER A 536 39.26 -20.34 41.42
C SER A 536 39.57 -21.67 42.10
N GLY A 537 40.82 -22.00 42.26
CA GLY A 537 41.30 -23.24 42.90
C GLY A 537 42.51 -23.81 42.20
N ASN A 538 43.21 -24.68 42.88
CA ASN A 538 44.48 -25.30 42.37
C ASN A 538 44.32 -26.02 41.04
N GLN A 539 43.13 -26.50 40.71
CA GLN A 539 42.86 -27.14 39.40
C GLN A 539 42.95 -26.17 38.22
N PHE A 540 42.88 -24.88 38.46
CA PHE A 540 42.96 -23.83 37.44
C PHE A 540 44.32 -23.14 37.40
N ASP A 541 45.17 -23.34 38.43
CA ASP A 541 46.45 -22.70 38.54
C ASP A 541 47.43 -23.21 37.48
N LEU A 542 48.29 -22.32 37.01
CA LEU A 542 49.35 -22.66 36.10
C LEU A 542 50.61 -22.92 36.91
N VAL A 543 51.19 -24.15 36.83
CA VAL A 543 52.45 -24.49 37.41
C VAL A 543 53.45 -24.52 36.28
N ASP A 544 54.52 -23.71 36.39
CA ASP A 544 55.63 -23.73 35.43
C ASP A 544 56.60 -24.92 35.66
N THR A 545 57.53 -25.10 34.75
CA THR A 545 58.54 -26.19 34.83
C THR A 545 59.47 -26.08 36.05
N ASN A 546 59.51 -24.95 36.72
CA ASN A 546 60.31 -24.70 37.91
C ASN A 546 59.47 -24.81 39.20
N GLY A 547 58.19 -25.19 39.08
CA GLY A 547 57.30 -25.33 40.24
C GLY A 547 56.67 -24.03 40.72
N ASN A 548 56.78 -22.90 40.01
CA ASN A 548 56.15 -21.67 40.38
C ASN A 548 54.67 -21.76 40.04
N VAL A 549 53.83 -21.38 40.98
CA VAL A 549 52.38 -21.41 40.83
C VAL A 549 51.86 -19.99 40.49
N THR A 550 51.13 -19.89 39.37
CA THR A 550 50.41 -18.65 39.00
C THR A 550 48.92 -18.90 39.17
N ASN A 551 48.29 -18.24 40.10
CA ASN A 551 46.84 -18.34 40.31
C ASN A 551 46.07 -17.72 39.14
N ARG A 552 44.95 -18.35 38.78
CA ARG A 552 44.08 -17.93 37.67
C ARG A 552 42.63 -18.05 38.08
N LEU A 553 41.78 -17.19 37.47
CA LEU A 553 40.32 -17.33 37.50
C LEU A 553 39.87 -18.03 36.21
N SER A 554 39.12 -19.10 36.36
CA SER A 554 38.38 -19.70 35.26
C SER A 554 37.09 -18.92 35.07
N VAL A 555 36.93 -18.33 33.90
CA VAL A 555 35.77 -17.54 33.53
C VAL A 555 35.06 -18.28 32.40
N SER A 556 33.80 -18.65 32.59
CA SER A 556 32.98 -19.32 31.56
C SER A 556 31.59 -18.71 31.52
N PHE A 557 30.96 -18.73 30.34
CA PHE A 557 29.64 -18.15 30.12
C PHE A 557 28.93 -18.83 28.96
N THR A 558 27.62 -18.65 28.89
CA THR A 558 26.80 -19.10 27.75
C THR A 558 26.90 -18.09 26.63
N ALA A 559 27.12 -18.59 25.41
CA ALA A 559 27.22 -17.74 24.21
C ALA A 559 26.00 -16.84 24.02
N SER A 560 26.25 -15.65 23.53
CA SER A 560 25.16 -14.77 23.02
C SER A 560 24.50 -15.39 21.81
N THR A 561 23.18 -15.24 21.70
CA THR A 561 22.39 -15.65 20.55
C THR A 561 22.32 -14.57 19.46
N ASP A 562 23.14 -13.52 19.57
CA ASP A 562 23.20 -12.45 18.58
C ASP A 562 23.70 -12.98 17.22
N PRO A 563 22.93 -12.81 16.12
CA PRO A 563 23.32 -13.33 14.81
C PRO A 563 24.51 -12.58 14.18
N PHE A 564 24.84 -11.38 14.67
CA PHE A 564 25.96 -10.56 14.19
C PHE A 564 27.19 -10.63 15.12
N LEU A 565 27.19 -11.56 16.05
CA LEU A 565 28.27 -11.73 17.02
C LEU A 565 29.65 -11.83 16.34
N SER A 566 30.64 -11.09 16.84
CA SER A 566 32.03 -11.13 16.43
C SER A 566 32.90 -11.79 17.48
N ASP A 567 32.88 -11.27 18.69
CA ASP A 567 33.68 -11.72 19.81
C ASP A 567 33.12 -11.27 21.17
N TYR A 568 33.84 -11.66 22.24
CA TYR A 568 33.54 -11.26 23.62
C TYR A 568 34.67 -10.42 24.19
N ILE A 569 34.34 -9.43 24.98
CA ILE A 569 35.26 -8.60 25.72
C ILE A 569 35.20 -9.01 27.19
N ILE A 570 36.31 -9.57 27.72
CA ILE A 570 36.44 -9.96 29.12
C ILE A 570 37.24 -8.88 29.85
N GLN A 571 36.66 -8.36 30.92
CA GLN A 571 37.29 -7.34 31.77
C GLN A 571 37.26 -7.78 33.23
N TYR A 572 38.33 -7.42 33.95
CA TYR A 572 38.44 -7.70 35.36
C TYR A 572 39.10 -6.54 36.11
N LYS A 573 38.92 -6.51 37.42
CA LYS A 573 39.61 -5.60 38.35
C LYS A 573 39.66 -6.26 39.72
N ARG A 574 40.57 -5.78 40.61
CA ARG A 574 40.39 -6.03 42.05
C ARG A 574 39.13 -5.28 42.51
N SER A 575 38.34 -5.88 43.41
CA SER A 575 37.11 -5.24 43.87
C SER A 575 37.36 -3.91 44.53
N SER A 576 38.56 -3.65 45.06
CA SER A 576 39.02 -2.35 45.62
C SER A 576 39.31 -1.30 44.54
N ASP A 577 39.52 -1.70 43.29
CA ASP A 577 39.98 -0.79 42.27
C ASP A 577 38.75 -0.09 41.59
N ALA A 578 38.98 1.17 41.18
CA ALA A 578 37.91 1.94 40.55
C ALA A 578 37.58 1.52 39.09
N ASN A 579 38.56 1.05 38.34
CA ASN A 579 38.45 0.83 36.91
C ASN A 579 38.68 -0.62 36.49
N PHE A 580 37.86 -1.09 35.55
CA PHE A 580 38.06 -2.37 34.90
C PHE A 580 39.20 -2.32 33.87
N THR A 581 39.97 -3.37 33.79
CA THR A 581 41.01 -3.60 32.78
C THR A 581 40.51 -4.68 31.80
N THR A 582 40.70 -4.47 30.51
CA THR A 582 40.39 -5.49 29.49
C THR A 582 41.47 -6.55 29.52
N PHE A 583 41.07 -7.78 29.82
CA PHE A 583 41.95 -8.94 29.84
C PHE A 583 42.14 -9.51 28.46
N SER A 584 41.01 -9.80 27.78
CA SER A 584 41.01 -10.48 26.48
C SER A 584 39.85 -10.07 25.63
N GLN A 585 40.03 -10.20 24.32
CA GLN A 585 38.97 -10.23 23.29
C GLN A 585 39.05 -11.63 22.64
N THR A 586 38.00 -12.42 22.73
CA THR A 586 38.00 -13.81 22.31
C THR A 586 36.67 -14.22 21.69
N ALA A 587 36.69 -15.14 20.74
CA ALA A 587 35.50 -15.79 20.22
C ALA A 587 35.02 -16.96 21.10
N GLU A 588 35.88 -17.41 22.05
CA GLU A 588 35.59 -18.52 22.93
C GLU A 588 34.72 -18.09 24.11
N THR A 589 33.92 -19.02 24.63
CA THR A 589 33.02 -18.80 25.77
C THR A 589 33.70 -19.07 27.13
N PHE A 590 34.99 -19.22 27.14
CA PHE A 590 35.77 -19.38 28.36
C PHE A 590 37.15 -18.68 28.25
N ALA A 591 37.73 -18.32 29.39
CA ALA A 591 39.07 -17.77 29.48
C ALA A 591 39.66 -17.98 30.88
N PHE A 592 41.00 -17.97 30.98
CA PHE A 592 41.71 -17.97 32.26
C PHE A 592 42.31 -16.58 32.50
N VAL A 593 41.73 -15.83 33.43
CA VAL A 593 42.23 -14.51 33.82
C VAL A 593 43.45 -14.69 34.76
N SER A 594 44.58 -14.14 34.35
CA SER A 594 45.83 -14.20 35.12
C SER A 594 46.75 -13.02 34.82
N PRO A 595 47.65 -12.62 35.74
CA PRO A 595 47.81 -13.14 37.10
C PRO A 595 46.78 -12.58 38.06
N VAL A 596 46.37 -13.39 39.03
CA VAL A 596 45.54 -12.96 40.17
C VAL A 596 46.22 -13.33 41.47
N VAL A 597 45.92 -12.65 42.55
CA VAL A 597 46.56 -12.84 43.85
C VAL A 597 45.64 -13.64 44.76
N PHE A 598 46.18 -14.67 45.36
CA PHE A 598 45.49 -15.50 46.35
C PHE A 598 45.01 -14.69 47.53
N GLY A 599 43.75 -14.88 47.92
CA GLY A 599 43.09 -14.16 49.00
C GLY A 599 42.48 -12.81 48.59
N ASP A 600 42.82 -12.24 47.44
CA ASP A 600 42.21 -11.01 46.94
C ASP A 600 40.86 -11.29 46.29
N THR A 601 40.02 -10.27 46.28
CA THR A 601 38.70 -10.29 45.63
C THR A 601 38.74 -9.58 44.28
N TYR A 602 38.09 -10.18 43.30
CA TYR A 602 38.03 -9.65 41.94
C TYR A 602 36.58 -9.55 41.43
N ASP A 603 36.36 -8.50 40.68
CA ASP A 603 35.16 -8.33 39.87
C ASP A 603 35.47 -8.67 38.41
N VAL A 604 34.65 -9.51 37.80
CA VAL A 604 34.81 -9.95 36.41
C VAL A 604 33.54 -9.66 35.65
N ARG A 605 33.68 -9.15 34.43
CA ARG A 605 32.54 -8.90 33.56
C ARG A 605 32.82 -9.24 32.09
N VAL A 606 31.78 -9.67 31.38
CA VAL A 606 31.85 -10.07 29.98
C VAL A 606 30.74 -9.38 29.19
N ALA A 607 31.09 -8.89 28.00
CA ALA A 607 30.13 -8.36 27.04
C ALA A 607 30.35 -8.97 25.66
N ALA A 608 29.30 -9.21 24.92
CA ALA A 608 29.33 -9.57 23.50
C ALA A 608 29.62 -8.33 22.66
N ARG A 609 30.33 -8.48 21.53
CA ARG A 609 30.58 -7.44 20.55
C ARG A 609 30.24 -7.97 19.16
N ASN A 610 29.53 -7.17 18.37
CA ASN A 610 29.17 -7.53 17.02
C ASN A 610 30.13 -6.99 15.95
N GLN A 611 29.90 -7.38 14.70
CA GLN A 611 30.72 -6.97 13.54
C GLN A 611 30.73 -5.45 13.31
N LEU A 612 29.74 -4.71 13.81
CA LEU A 612 29.67 -3.24 13.75
C LEU A 612 30.37 -2.58 14.96
N ASN A 613 31.16 -3.35 15.73
CA ASN A 613 31.83 -2.85 16.92
C ASN A 613 30.93 -2.36 18.05
N ARG A 614 29.62 -2.73 17.99
CA ARG A 614 28.68 -2.45 19.06
C ARG A 614 28.83 -3.49 20.16
N ARG A 615 28.60 -3.07 21.39
CA ARG A 615 28.77 -3.90 22.60
C ARG A 615 27.42 -4.04 23.32
N SER A 616 27.19 -5.23 23.86
CA SER A 616 26.07 -5.51 24.77
C SER A 616 26.27 -4.85 26.16
N SER A 617 25.24 -4.94 26.99
CA SER A 617 25.43 -4.80 28.43
C SER A 617 26.39 -5.86 28.95
N PHE A 618 27.03 -5.60 30.08
CA PHE A 618 27.91 -6.58 30.72
C PHE A 618 27.10 -7.59 31.54
N ALA A 619 27.47 -8.86 31.46
CA ALA A 619 27.20 -9.84 32.49
C ALA A 619 28.33 -9.73 33.51
N GLU A 620 28.04 -9.68 34.81
CA GLU A 620 29.05 -9.38 35.86
C GLU A 620 28.95 -10.38 37.01
N VAL A 621 30.13 -10.75 37.54
CA VAL A 621 30.30 -11.45 38.83
C VAL A 621 31.18 -10.56 39.68
N LEU A 622 30.65 -10.14 40.81
CA LEU A 622 31.34 -9.22 41.73
C LEU A 622 31.85 -9.96 42.95
N ASN A 623 32.97 -9.48 43.51
CA ASN A 623 33.54 -9.91 44.79
C ASN A 623 33.89 -11.42 44.82
N HIS A 624 34.41 -11.98 43.75
CA HIS A 624 34.91 -13.36 43.75
C HIS A 624 36.29 -13.41 44.45
N THR A 625 36.39 -14.16 45.54
CA THR A 625 37.65 -14.32 46.29
C THR A 625 38.47 -15.44 45.72
N VAL A 626 39.75 -15.19 45.40
CA VAL A 626 40.68 -16.20 44.89
C VAL A 626 41.07 -17.16 46.01
N SER A 627 40.70 -18.43 45.90
CA SER A 627 40.96 -19.48 46.90
C SER A 627 41.65 -20.67 46.26
N ASN A 628 42.34 -21.49 47.10
CA ASN A 628 42.94 -22.74 46.67
C ASN A 628 41.96 -23.93 46.67
N THR A 629 40.76 -23.71 47.21
CA THR A 629 39.68 -24.69 47.17
C THR A 629 38.69 -24.28 46.08
N PHE A 630 38.15 -25.28 45.38
CA PHE A 630 37.09 -25.02 44.39
C PHE A 630 35.90 -24.30 45.04
N GLN A 631 35.68 -23.06 44.65
CA GLN A 631 34.49 -22.34 44.99
C GLN A 631 33.69 -22.02 43.71
N PRO A 632 32.57 -22.73 43.47
CA PRO A 632 31.65 -22.32 42.39
C PRO A 632 31.06 -20.96 42.75
N SER A 633 30.90 -20.09 41.74
CA SER A 633 30.11 -18.86 41.91
C SER A 633 28.73 -19.25 42.36
N THR A 634 28.18 -18.58 43.36
CA THR A 634 26.76 -18.72 43.76
C THR A 634 25.84 -18.21 42.66
N GLY A 635 25.65 -19.00 41.62
CA GLY A 635 24.54 -18.80 40.68
C GLY A 635 23.24 -19.14 41.40
N SER A 636 22.23 -18.31 41.27
CA SER A 636 20.92 -18.55 41.84
C SER A 636 20.44 -19.97 41.58
N SER A 637 20.27 -20.74 42.65
CA SER A 637 19.70 -22.08 42.61
C SER A 637 18.24 -21.98 42.15
N SER A 638 17.94 -22.41 40.94
CA SER A 638 16.56 -22.82 40.61
C SER A 638 16.31 -24.15 41.34
N THR A 639 15.49 -24.10 42.37
CA THR A 639 15.00 -25.28 43.05
C THR A 639 14.12 -26.09 42.10
N GLN A 640 14.66 -27.13 41.51
CA GLN A 640 13.89 -28.13 40.83
C GLN A 640 13.46 -29.17 41.88
N THR A 641 12.22 -29.13 42.35
CA THR A 641 11.60 -30.21 43.15
C THR A 641 11.32 -31.39 42.23
N GLY A 642 12.25 -32.31 42.15
CA GLY A 642 12.04 -33.64 41.57
C GLY A 642 11.80 -34.63 42.70
N SER A 643 10.60 -35.17 42.77
CA SER A 643 10.32 -36.34 43.62
C SER A 643 10.92 -37.61 43.00
N GLY A 644 11.75 -38.30 43.74
CA GLY A 644 12.10 -39.69 43.41
C GLY A 644 13.53 -40.12 43.66
N SER A 645 13.68 -40.92 44.70
CA SER A 645 14.71 -41.94 44.93
C SER A 645 16.16 -41.54 45.16
N THR A 646 16.51 -41.59 46.39
CA THR A 646 17.90 -41.54 46.88
C THR A 646 18.75 -42.68 46.32
N THR A 647 19.81 -42.34 45.56
CA THR A 647 20.95 -43.22 45.43
C THR A 647 22.15 -42.50 46.05
N ASN A 648 22.62 -42.96 47.17
CA ASN A 648 23.86 -42.53 47.82
C ASN A 648 25.03 -42.90 46.90
N VAL A 649 25.74 -41.90 46.36
CA VAL A 649 27.06 -42.11 45.78
C VAL A 649 28.06 -41.60 46.82
N ASN A 650 28.70 -42.53 47.48
CA ASN A 650 29.89 -42.25 48.31
C ASN A 650 31.06 -41.93 47.39
N PHE A 651 31.59 -40.72 47.48
CA PHE A 651 32.93 -40.41 47.03
C PHE A 651 33.84 -40.56 48.21
N ASN A 652 34.77 -41.55 48.14
CA ASN A 652 35.94 -41.63 48.98
C ASN A 652 37.06 -40.78 48.38
N PRO A 653 37.98 -40.19 49.21
CA PRO A 653 38.95 -39.17 48.83
C PRO A 653 40.05 -39.60 47.88
#